data_ef89a3febb6df648e5deafa25b6f6388
#
_entry.id   ef89a3febb6df648e5deafa25b6f6388
#
_cell.length_a   1.000
_cell.length_b   1.000
_cell.length_c   1.000
_cell.angle_alpha   90.00
_cell.angle_beta   90.00
_cell.angle_gamma   90.00
#
_symmetry.space_group_name_H-M   'P 1'
#
loop_
_entity.id
_entity.type
_entity.pdbx_description
1 polymer ?
#
loop_
_entity_poly.entity_id
_entity_poly.type
_entity_poly.pdbx_seq_one_letter_code
_entity_poly.pdbx_strand_id
1 'polypeptide(L)'
;MSIQKNLGRLTRLWLKAEQERQHNYLKDGPYVSAEEAVAIYTTTVHWLESRKFTPIPFPPLSYKHDTKLLILALERLKEGYGLQVRLNSAAREELGLIEQAYDNPHEALSRIKRHLLTQRTFKEVSIEFMDMYSHLSPVYNIEPLEKITDAYLDQYLWYEADKRHLFPNWIKPADSEPPPLLVYKWCQGINNLENVWDTDEGESVVLLQTQFEKMYEKMDLTLLNRLLRLIVDHNIADYMTAKNNVSISYKDMMHTNAYGLVRGLQFASFITQYYGLVLDLLVLGLNRASEIAGPPQRPNEYLNFSDIETETSHPIRLYTRYLDKVYMLFIFDAVDGKDLIQRYLIEHPDPNNENVVDYKNKDCWPRDCRMRLLKRDVNLGRGIFWDIKNRLPRSVTTLDWENSFVSVYSADNPNLLFDMNGFEVRIRPIRANRHSTAGQPGSSATYKDGVWNLQNETTKEMTAQAHLRVEQEAVQAFDNRIRQILMSSGATTFTKIANKWNTALIGLMTYYREAVLNTQDLLDLLVKNENKIQTRIKIGLNSKMPSRFPPVVFYCPKELGGLGMLSMGHVLIPQSDLRYSKQTDMGVTHFRSGLSHDADQLIPNLFRYLQPWESEFVDSQRVWAEYALKRQEANAQNRRLTLEDLEDSWDRGIPRINTLFSKDRHTLAYDRGWRVRTIFKQYQVLRVNPFWWTHQRHDGKLWNLNSYRTDMIQALGGVEGILEHTLFKGTYFSTWEGLFWEKASGFEESMKL
;
A
#
# COMPACT_ATOMS: atom_id res chain seq x y z
N MET A 1 -0.97 -31.03 -11.53
CA MET A 1 -2.33 -30.63 -11.12
C MET A 1 -2.62 -29.23 -11.60
N SER A 2 -3.74 -29.01 -12.26
CA SER A 2 -4.12 -27.65 -12.62
C SER A 2 -4.50 -26.87 -11.38
N ILE A 3 -4.07 -25.62 -11.32
CA ILE A 3 -4.37 -24.70 -10.21
C ILE A 3 -5.87 -24.56 -9.97
N GLN A 4 -6.68 -24.60 -11.05
CA GLN A 4 -8.13 -24.49 -10.95
C GLN A 4 -8.78 -25.63 -10.12
N LYS A 5 -8.24 -26.83 -10.19
CA LYS A 5 -8.74 -27.95 -9.37
C LYS A 5 -8.40 -27.78 -7.90
N ASN A 6 -7.18 -27.26 -7.61
CA ASN A 6 -6.76 -26.97 -6.24
C ASN A 6 -7.50 -25.78 -5.66
N LEU A 7 -7.81 -24.76 -6.47
CA LEU A 7 -8.53 -23.57 -6.01
C LEU A 7 -9.92 -23.94 -5.47
N GLY A 8 -10.69 -24.75 -6.21
CA GLY A 8 -12.01 -25.20 -5.76
C GLY A 8 -11.95 -25.96 -4.45
N ARG A 9 -10.97 -26.85 -4.31
CA ARG A 9 -10.78 -27.65 -3.10
C ARG A 9 -10.38 -26.79 -1.90
N LEU A 10 -9.44 -25.86 -2.11
CA LEU A 10 -8.99 -24.95 -1.07
C LEU A 10 -10.11 -24.00 -0.65
N THR A 11 -10.92 -23.54 -1.59
CA THR A 11 -12.09 -22.70 -1.34
C THR A 11 -13.09 -23.43 -0.44
N ARG A 12 -13.37 -24.70 -0.71
CA ARG A 12 -14.29 -25.49 0.11
C ARG A 12 -13.75 -25.73 1.51
N LEU A 13 -12.44 -25.95 1.66
CA LEU A 13 -11.81 -26.10 2.97
C LEU A 13 -11.90 -24.81 3.78
N TRP A 14 -11.65 -23.67 3.15
CA TRP A 14 -11.76 -22.38 3.80
C TRP A 14 -13.19 -22.10 4.28
N LEU A 15 -14.16 -22.36 3.41
CA LEU A 15 -15.58 -22.17 3.74
C LEU A 15 -16.05 -23.13 4.83
N LYS A 16 -15.57 -24.36 4.83
CA LYS A 16 -15.88 -25.32 5.88
C LYS A 16 -15.34 -24.85 7.23
N ALA A 17 -14.11 -24.35 7.26
CA ALA A 17 -13.52 -23.79 8.46
C ALA A 17 -14.31 -22.56 8.94
N GLU A 18 -14.75 -21.70 8.02
CA GLU A 18 -15.54 -20.53 8.33
C GLU A 18 -16.93 -20.89 8.87
N GLN A 19 -17.59 -21.86 8.27
CA GLN A 19 -18.87 -22.37 8.78
C GLN A 19 -18.73 -22.89 10.20
N GLU A 20 -17.67 -23.64 10.47
CA GLU A 20 -17.37 -24.16 11.80
C GLU A 20 -17.11 -23.02 12.80
N ARG A 21 -16.36 -22.00 12.40
CA ARG A 21 -16.08 -20.83 13.24
C ARG A 21 -17.37 -20.08 13.60
N GLN A 22 -18.27 -19.89 12.63
CA GLN A 22 -19.56 -19.25 12.85
C GLN A 22 -20.47 -20.09 13.76
N HIS A 23 -20.47 -21.38 13.54
CA HIS A 23 -21.25 -22.31 14.39
C HIS A 23 -20.74 -22.31 15.83
N ASN A 24 -19.42 -22.32 16.03
CA ASN A 24 -18.81 -22.25 17.36
C ASN A 24 -19.14 -20.94 18.08
N TYR A 25 -19.18 -19.83 17.34
CA TYR A 25 -19.60 -18.55 17.91
C TYR A 25 -21.07 -18.60 18.39
N LEU A 26 -21.96 -19.16 17.59
CA LEU A 26 -23.39 -19.27 17.95
C LEU A 26 -23.60 -20.19 19.16
N LYS A 27 -22.75 -21.19 19.32
CA LYS A 27 -22.80 -22.14 20.42
C LYS A 27 -22.16 -21.59 21.71
N ASP A 28 -20.94 -21.04 21.58
CA ASP A 28 -20.08 -20.67 22.71
C ASP A 28 -20.01 -19.14 22.97
N GLY A 29 -20.46 -18.34 22.02
CA GLY A 29 -20.38 -16.89 22.11
C GLY A 29 -21.41 -16.24 23.03
N PRO A 30 -21.33 -14.93 23.23
CA PRO A 30 -20.28 -14.04 22.75
C PRO A 30 -18.97 -14.23 23.50
N TYR A 31 -17.84 -14.11 22.76
CA TYR A 31 -16.51 -14.27 23.37
C TYR A 31 -16.09 -13.06 24.18
N VAL A 32 -16.56 -11.88 23.77
CA VAL A 32 -16.31 -10.64 24.54
C VAL A 32 -17.24 -10.63 25.74
N SER A 33 -16.66 -10.56 26.96
CA SER A 33 -17.45 -10.48 28.19
C SER A 33 -18.15 -9.13 28.29
N ALA A 34 -19.23 -9.06 29.06
CA ALA A 34 -19.94 -7.81 29.31
C ALA A 34 -19.02 -6.76 29.93
N GLU A 35 -18.13 -7.15 30.83
CA GLU A 35 -17.17 -6.24 31.47
C GLU A 35 -16.19 -5.67 30.46
N GLU A 36 -15.63 -6.50 29.59
CA GLU A 36 -14.71 -6.07 28.54
C GLU A 36 -15.41 -5.13 27.56
N ALA A 37 -16.63 -5.47 27.13
CA ALA A 37 -17.40 -4.65 26.22
C ALA A 37 -17.71 -3.27 26.83
N VAL A 38 -18.12 -3.23 28.08
CA VAL A 38 -18.38 -1.96 28.79
C VAL A 38 -17.11 -1.14 28.94
N ALA A 39 -15.97 -1.76 29.25
CA ALA A 39 -14.70 -1.07 29.39
C ALA A 39 -14.28 -0.42 28.03
N ILE A 40 -14.39 -1.15 26.94
CA ILE A 40 -14.07 -0.65 25.60
C ILE A 40 -15.02 0.49 25.22
N TYR A 41 -16.31 0.31 25.45
CA TYR A 41 -17.33 1.34 25.20
C TYR A 41 -17.05 2.61 26.00
N THR A 42 -16.77 2.50 27.27
CA THR A 42 -16.48 3.63 28.18
C THR A 42 -15.23 4.37 27.74
N THR A 43 -14.18 3.65 27.38
CA THR A 43 -12.94 4.25 26.85
C THR A 43 -13.23 5.06 25.61
N THR A 44 -14.02 4.52 24.69
CA THR A 44 -14.38 5.19 23.45
C THR A 44 -15.23 6.45 23.71
N VAL A 45 -16.20 6.36 24.64
CA VAL A 45 -17.01 7.51 25.03
C VAL A 45 -16.15 8.64 25.58
N HIS A 46 -15.23 8.31 26.50
CA HIS A 46 -14.33 9.29 27.09
C HIS A 46 -13.46 9.96 26.04
N TRP A 47 -12.95 9.18 25.08
CA TRP A 47 -12.16 9.72 23.97
C TRP A 47 -12.97 10.69 23.13
N LEU A 48 -14.16 10.29 22.69
CA LEU A 48 -15.01 11.13 21.84
C LEU A 48 -15.46 12.41 22.54
N GLU A 49 -15.76 12.34 23.84
CA GLU A 49 -16.09 13.50 24.65
C GLU A 49 -14.89 14.45 24.78
N SER A 50 -13.71 13.91 25.04
CA SER A 50 -12.49 14.70 25.16
C SER A 50 -12.13 15.40 23.84
N ARG A 51 -12.49 14.79 22.71
CA ARG A 51 -12.29 15.38 21.36
C ARG A 51 -13.42 16.28 20.93
N LYS A 52 -14.47 16.41 21.74
CA LYS A 52 -15.68 17.21 21.41
C LYS A 52 -16.28 16.79 20.08
N PHE A 53 -16.31 15.48 19.83
CA PHE A 53 -16.82 14.93 18.57
C PHE A 53 -18.33 15.08 18.50
N THR A 54 -18.82 15.60 17.37
CA THR A 54 -20.25 15.70 17.08
C THR A 54 -20.67 14.50 16.24
N PRO A 55 -21.60 13.65 16.70
CA PRO A 55 -22.03 12.49 15.93
C PRO A 55 -22.57 12.87 14.54
N ILE A 56 -22.33 11.98 13.58
CA ILE A 56 -22.77 12.14 12.19
C ILE A 56 -24.28 11.90 12.15
N PRO A 57 -25.08 12.89 11.73
CA PRO A 57 -26.54 12.70 11.67
C PRO A 57 -26.94 11.84 10.48
N PHE A 58 -28.17 11.35 10.49
CA PHE A 58 -28.76 10.75 9.31
C PHE A 58 -28.81 11.81 8.19
N PRO A 59 -28.44 11.47 6.93
CA PRO A 59 -28.43 12.48 5.87
C PRO A 59 -29.84 13.04 5.63
N PRO A 60 -30.05 14.35 5.86
CA PRO A 60 -31.39 14.94 5.68
C PRO A 60 -31.79 14.93 4.21
N LEU A 61 -33.11 15.04 3.94
CA LEU A 61 -33.62 15.07 2.58
C LEU A 61 -33.04 16.23 1.76
N SER A 62 -32.71 17.31 2.43
CA SER A 62 -32.13 18.52 1.82
C SER A 62 -30.61 18.58 1.95
N TYR A 63 -29.94 17.46 2.14
CA TYR A 63 -28.49 17.44 2.28
C TYR A 63 -27.82 18.02 1.04
N LYS A 64 -27.06 19.09 1.22
CA LYS A 64 -26.52 19.90 0.10
C LYS A 64 -25.46 19.21 -0.75
N HIS A 65 -24.84 18.13 -0.24
CA HIS A 65 -23.79 17.39 -0.96
C HIS A 65 -24.29 16.06 -1.53
N ASP A 66 -25.57 15.76 -1.44
CA ASP A 66 -26.16 14.49 -1.85
C ASP A 66 -25.80 14.09 -3.27
N THR A 67 -25.99 14.99 -4.21
CA THR A 67 -25.74 14.70 -5.63
C THR A 67 -24.27 14.40 -5.89
N LYS A 68 -23.38 15.16 -5.27
CA LYS A 68 -21.93 14.97 -5.43
C LYS A 68 -21.48 13.64 -4.85
N LEU A 69 -21.96 13.28 -3.68
CA LEU A 69 -21.62 12.00 -3.03
C LEU A 69 -22.19 10.82 -3.81
N LEU A 70 -23.42 10.95 -4.34
CA LEU A 70 -23.99 9.91 -5.17
C LEU A 70 -23.20 9.70 -6.46
N ILE A 71 -22.78 10.77 -7.12
CA ILE A 71 -21.95 10.69 -8.33
C ILE A 71 -20.63 9.98 -8.03
N LEU A 72 -19.98 10.33 -6.93
CA LEU A 72 -18.74 9.70 -6.51
C LEU A 72 -18.95 8.20 -6.23
N ALA A 73 -20.02 7.84 -5.56
CA ALA A 73 -20.36 6.44 -5.29
C ALA A 73 -20.57 5.65 -6.58
N LEU A 74 -21.30 6.21 -7.53
CA LEU A 74 -21.58 5.57 -8.82
C LEU A 74 -20.32 5.43 -9.67
N GLU A 75 -19.46 6.44 -9.67
CA GLU A 75 -18.17 6.39 -10.37
C GLU A 75 -17.28 5.28 -9.80
N ARG A 76 -17.25 5.11 -8.48
CA ARG A 76 -16.47 4.04 -7.82
C ARG A 76 -16.97 2.65 -8.22
N LEU A 77 -18.27 2.45 -8.26
CA LEU A 77 -18.85 1.18 -8.69
C LEU A 77 -18.56 0.91 -10.16
N LYS A 78 -18.63 1.94 -11.00
CA LYS A 78 -18.36 1.83 -12.43
C LYS A 78 -16.89 1.47 -12.72
N GLU A 79 -15.95 2.03 -11.96
CA GLU A 79 -14.51 1.73 -12.10
C GLU A 79 -14.22 0.23 -11.92
N GLY A 80 -14.98 -0.49 -11.10
CA GLY A 80 -14.81 -1.91 -10.87
C GLY A 80 -14.94 -2.76 -12.13
N TYR A 81 -15.63 -2.28 -13.17
CA TYR A 81 -15.79 -3.00 -14.44
C TYR A 81 -14.71 -2.68 -15.46
N GLY A 82 -14.01 -1.57 -15.34
CA GLY A 82 -12.98 -1.14 -16.27
C GLY A 82 -13.49 -1.05 -17.70
N LEU A 83 -12.64 -1.43 -18.65
CA LEU A 83 -12.95 -1.43 -20.09
C LEU A 83 -13.38 -2.82 -20.60
N GLN A 84 -14.05 -3.61 -19.80
CA GLN A 84 -14.49 -4.94 -20.20
C GLN A 84 -15.52 -4.89 -21.31
N VAL A 85 -15.22 -5.61 -22.43
CA VAL A 85 -16.09 -5.67 -23.59
C VAL A 85 -17.24 -6.67 -23.38
N ARG A 86 -16.99 -7.74 -22.60
CA ARG A 86 -18.00 -8.76 -22.29
C ARG A 86 -18.36 -8.70 -20.81
N LEU A 87 -19.62 -8.35 -20.57
CA LEU A 87 -20.19 -8.30 -19.24
C LEU A 87 -21.17 -9.45 -19.08
N ASN A 88 -21.17 -10.08 -17.90
CA ASN A 88 -22.19 -11.07 -17.56
C ASN A 88 -23.54 -10.35 -17.30
N SER A 89 -24.61 -11.11 -17.09
CA SER A 89 -25.95 -10.53 -16.86
C SER A 89 -26.01 -9.68 -15.59
N ALA A 90 -25.30 -10.08 -14.54
CA ALA A 90 -25.25 -9.33 -13.28
C ALA A 90 -24.55 -7.97 -13.45
N ALA A 91 -23.45 -7.94 -14.20
CA ALA A 91 -22.72 -6.71 -14.48
C ALA A 91 -23.55 -5.75 -15.35
N ARG A 92 -24.28 -6.26 -16.32
CA ARG A 92 -25.19 -5.45 -17.16
C ARG A 92 -26.32 -4.85 -16.33
N GLU A 93 -26.89 -5.62 -15.43
CA GLU A 93 -27.93 -5.15 -14.52
C GLU A 93 -27.42 -4.02 -13.63
N GLU A 94 -26.22 -4.19 -13.05
CA GLU A 94 -25.61 -3.17 -12.21
C GLU A 94 -25.33 -1.89 -12.98
N LEU A 95 -24.75 -1.98 -14.19
CA LEU A 95 -24.49 -0.81 -15.04
C LEU A 95 -25.78 -0.11 -15.42
N GLY A 96 -26.86 -0.86 -15.70
CA GLY A 96 -28.16 -0.30 -15.97
C GLY A 96 -28.73 0.48 -14.78
N LEU A 97 -28.57 -0.05 -13.57
CA LEU A 97 -29.00 0.63 -12.35
C LEU A 97 -28.17 1.89 -12.08
N ILE A 98 -26.87 1.85 -12.35
CA ILE A 98 -25.98 3.01 -12.23
C ILE A 98 -26.43 4.11 -13.20
N GLU A 99 -26.76 3.78 -14.45
CA GLU A 99 -27.24 4.74 -15.43
C GLU A 99 -28.58 5.35 -15.03
N GLN A 100 -29.50 4.54 -14.50
CA GLN A 100 -30.76 5.05 -13.96
C GLN A 100 -30.55 6.03 -12.82
N ALA A 101 -29.59 5.78 -11.95
CA ALA A 101 -29.23 6.68 -10.86
C ALA A 101 -28.64 7.99 -11.36
N TYR A 102 -27.85 7.95 -12.44
CA TYR A 102 -27.36 9.18 -13.09
C TYR A 102 -28.49 10.00 -13.72
N ASP A 103 -29.45 9.31 -14.36
CA ASP A 103 -30.56 9.98 -15.05
C ASP A 103 -31.52 10.64 -14.06
N ASN A 104 -31.77 9.99 -12.92
CA ASN A 104 -32.66 10.53 -11.89
C ASN A 104 -32.02 10.38 -10.50
N PRO A 105 -31.10 11.30 -10.14
CA PRO A 105 -30.44 11.25 -8.84
C PRO A 105 -31.37 11.37 -7.65
N HIS A 106 -32.41 12.17 -7.75
CA HIS A 106 -33.34 12.43 -6.64
C HIS A 106 -34.12 11.17 -6.25
N GLU A 107 -34.60 10.41 -7.23
CA GLU A 107 -35.25 9.13 -6.97
C GLU A 107 -34.33 8.13 -6.33
N ALA A 108 -33.09 8.03 -6.85
CA ALA A 108 -32.08 7.15 -6.30
C ALA A 108 -31.75 7.51 -4.85
N LEU A 109 -31.59 8.79 -4.55
CA LEU A 109 -31.31 9.26 -3.19
C LEU A 109 -32.47 9.00 -2.24
N SER A 110 -33.71 9.19 -2.69
CA SER A 110 -34.91 8.90 -1.88
C SER A 110 -34.98 7.41 -1.53
N ARG A 111 -34.71 6.54 -2.50
CA ARG A 111 -34.66 5.10 -2.28
C ARG A 111 -33.55 4.72 -1.31
N ILE A 112 -32.35 5.29 -1.47
CA ILE A 112 -31.21 5.03 -0.61
C ILE A 112 -31.56 5.39 0.84
N LYS A 113 -32.07 6.57 1.07
CA LYS A 113 -32.43 7.04 2.42
C LYS A 113 -33.53 6.21 3.06
N ARG A 114 -34.51 5.80 2.27
CA ARG A 114 -35.58 4.91 2.75
C ARG A 114 -35.02 3.55 3.17
N HIS A 115 -34.12 2.96 2.37
CA HIS A 115 -33.49 1.69 2.70
C HIS A 115 -32.61 1.79 3.94
N LEU A 116 -31.88 2.88 4.13
CA LEU A 116 -31.09 3.11 5.33
C LEU A 116 -31.95 3.19 6.60
N LEU A 117 -33.17 3.69 6.48
CA LEU A 117 -34.09 3.76 7.61
C LEU A 117 -34.79 2.43 7.91
N THR A 118 -35.16 1.67 6.88
CA THR A 118 -36.09 0.57 7.02
C THR A 118 -35.53 -0.81 6.74
N GLN A 119 -34.55 -0.92 5.85
CA GLN A 119 -34.03 -2.23 5.45
C GLN A 119 -33.07 -2.79 6.49
N ARG A 120 -33.33 -3.99 6.99
CA ARG A 120 -32.50 -4.70 7.96
C ARG A 120 -32.25 -6.17 7.58
N THR A 121 -32.89 -6.64 6.50
CA THR A 121 -32.64 -7.95 5.92
C THR A 121 -32.16 -7.75 4.49
N PHE A 122 -31.21 -8.56 4.07
CA PHE A 122 -30.49 -8.33 2.83
C PHE A 122 -30.42 -9.60 2.01
N LYS A 123 -30.20 -9.46 0.71
CA LYS A 123 -30.03 -10.58 -0.18
C LYS A 123 -28.72 -11.32 0.12
N GLU A 124 -28.71 -12.59 -0.20
CA GLU A 124 -27.58 -13.47 -0.06
C GLU A 124 -26.37 -12.91 -0.81
N VAL A 125 -25.21 -13.02 -0.17
CA VAL A 125 -23.91 -12.61 -0.73
C VAL A 125 -23.18 -13.85 -1.21
N SER A 126 -22.84 -13.90 -2.50
CA SER A 126 -22.00 -14.97 -3.01
C SER A 126 -20.53 -14.64 -2.80
N ILE A 127 -19.74 -15.66 -2.54
CA ILE A 127 -18.30 -15.50 -2.31
C ILE A 127 -17.52 -16.25 -3.40
N GLU A 128 -16.45 -15.63 -3.87
CA GLU A 128 -15.47 -16.23 -4.78
C GLU A 128 -14.09 -16.00 -4.20
N PHE A 129 -13.11 -16.76 -4.63
CA PHE A 129 -11.74 -16.61 -4.15
C PHE A 129 -10.80 -16.39 -5.32
N MET A 130 -9.85 -15.48 -5.11
CA MET A 130 -8.72 -15.28 -5.99
C MET A 130 -7.53 -16.04 -5.42
N ASP A 131 -6.90 -16.89 -6.24
CA ASP A 131 -5.69 -17.59 -5.86
C ASP A 131 -4.48 -16.67 -6.04
N MET A 132 -3.88 -16.30 -4.92
CA MET A 132 -2.67 -15.48 -4.89
C MET A 132 -1.40 -16.32 -4.71
N TYR A 133 -1.47 -17.64 -4.88
CA TYR A 133 -0.42 -18.64 -4.69
C TYR A 133 0.09 -18.77 -3.25
N SER A 134 0.10 -17.70 -2.48
CA SER A 134 0.49 -17.73 -1.06
C SER A 134 -0.71 -17.82 -0.13
N HIS A 135 -1.88 -17.34 -0.55
CA HIS A 135 -3.12 -17.32 0.23
C HIS A 135 -4.33 -17.19 -0.69
N LEU A 136 -5.51 -17.47 -0.16
CA LEU A 136 -6.78 -17.22 -0.84
C LEU A 136 -7.30 -15.85 -0.42
N SER A 137 -7.68 -15.03 -1.39
CA SER A 137 -8.29 -13.73 -1.14
C SER A 137 -9.79 -13.80 -1.46
N PRO A 138 -10.68 -13.57 -0.48
CA PRO A 138 -12.12 -13.61 -0.72
C PRO A 138 -12.60 -12.38 -1.49
N VAL A 139 -13.57 -12.60 -2.38
CA VAL A 139 -14.26 -11.53 -3.10
C VAL A 139 -15.75 -11.75 -2.89
N TYR A 140 -16.44 -10.73 -2.41
CA TYR A 140 -17.85 -10.78 -2.07
C TYR A 140 -18.69 -10.11 -3.16
N ASN A 141 -19.71 -10.81 -3.65
CA ASN A 141 -20.63 -10.30 -4.66
C ASN A 141 -21.95 -9.92 -3.99
N ILE A 142 -22.17 -8.63 -3.89
CA ILE A 142 -23.36 -8.05 -3.24
C ILE A 142 -24.36 -7.63 -4.30
N GLU A 143 -25.63 -7.73 -3.98
CA GLU A 143 -26.71 -7.34 -4.90
C GLU A 143 -26.54 -5.86 -5.33
N PRO A 144 -26.71 -5.55 -6.64
CA PRO A 144 -26.39 -4.23 -7.19
C PRO A 144 -27.11 -3.04 -6.53
N LEU A 145 -28.39 -3.15 -6.22
CA LEU A 145 -29.12 -2.07 -5.55
C LEU A 145 -28.58 -1.81 -4.15
N GLU A 146 -28.24 -2.87 -3.44
CA GLU A 146 -27.63 -2.76 -2.11
C GLU A 146 -26.24 -2.13 -2.20
N LYS A 147 -25.47 -2.46 -3.23
CA LYS A 147 -24.15 -1.84 -3.47
C LYS A 147 -24.27 -0.32 -3.64
N ILE A 148 -25.25 0.16 -4.41
CA ILE A 148 -25.45 1.59 -4.65
C ILE A 148 -25.76 2.30 -3.33
N THR A 149 -26.65 1.72 -2.52
CA THR A 149 -26.99 2.25 -1.20
C THR A 149 -25.76 2.32 -0.31
N ASP A 150 -24.99 1.22 -0.26
CA ASP A 150 -23.80 1.10 0.60
C ASP A 150 -22.67 2.01 0.13
N ALA A 151 -22.49 2.16 -1.17
CA ALA A 151 -21.46 3.04 -1.73
C ALA A 151 -21.74 4.51 -1.41
N TYR A 152 -23.01 4.93 -1.49
CA TYR A 152 -23.40 6.26 -1.06
C TYR A 152 -23.14 6.45 0.44
N LEU A 153 -23.54 5.47 1.25
CA LEU A 153 -23.33 5.53 2.70
C LEU A 153 -21.83 5.66 3.03
N ASP A 154 -20.98 4.90 2.36
CA ASP A 154 -19.52 4.97 2.55
C ASP A 154 -18.98 6.36 2.23
N GLN A 155 -19.37 6.95 1.11
CA GLN A 155 -18.99 8.31 0.73
C GLN A 155 -19.45 9.32 1.78
N TYR A 156 -20.68 9.20 2.23
CA TYR A 156 -21.25 10.08 3.24
C TYR A 156 -20.48 9.99 4.57
N LEU A 157 -20.24 8.79 5.04
CA LEU A 157 -19.54 8.55 6.30
C LEU A 157 -18.13 9.10 6.27
N TRP A 158 -17.38 8.84 5.21
CA TRP A 158 -16.01 9.34 5.10
C TRP A 158 -15.95 10.86 5.03
N TYR A 159 -16.86 11.46 4.26
CA TYR A 159 -16.90 12.92 4.14
C TYR A 159 -17.23 13.59 5.49
N GLU A 160 -18.27 13.12 6.17
CA GLU A 160 -18.68 13.67 7.45
C GLU A 160 -17.69 13.37 8.57
N ALA A 161 -17.09 12.20 8.57
CA ALA A 161 -16.05 11.84 9.55
C ALA A 161 -14.79 12.70 9.40
N ASP A 162 -14.35 12.90 8.17
CA ASP A 162 -13.17 13.73 7.89
C ASP A 162 -13.40 15.19 8.26
N LYS A 163 -14.56 15.70 7.92
CA LYS A 163 -14.99 17.05 8.30
C LYS A 163 -15.01 17.26 9.82
N ARG A 164 -15.37 16.23 10.58
CA ARG A 164 -15.46 16.25 12.04
C ARG A 164 -14.19 15.79 12.75
N HIS A 165 -13.15 15.48 12.00
CA HIS A 165 -11.85 15.03 12.52
C HIS A 165 -11.95 13.79 13.42
N LEU A 166 -12.74 12.80 12.98
CA LEU A 166 -12.89 11.54 13.72
C LEU A 166 -11.57 10.77 13.81
N PHE A 167 -10.82 10.74 12.72
CA PHE A 167 -9.61 9.93 12.62
C PHE A 167 -8.36 10.76 12.90
N PRO A 168 -7.60 10.41 13.97
CA PRO A 168 -6.35 11.08 14.29
C PRO A 168 -5.26 10.84 13.23
N ASN A 169 -4.17 11.60 13.36
CA ASN A 169 -3.04 11.62 12.42
C ASN A 169 -2.34 10.27 12.23
N TRP A 170 -2.42 9.37 13.21
CA TRP A 170 -1.72 8.09 13.14
C TRP A 170 -2.44 7.02 12.31
N ILE A 171 -3.67 7.27 11.89
CA ILE A 171 -4.48 6.31 11.12
C ILE A 171 -4.14 6.44 9.64
N LYS A 172 -3.69 5.34 9.08
CA LYS A 172 -3.26 5.23 7.68
C LYS A 172 -3.93 4.04 6.99
N PRO A 173 -4.08 4.05 5.67
CA PRO A 173 -3.60 5.06 4.72
C PRO A 173 -4.37 6.38 4.82
N ALA A 174 -3.68 7.48 4.53
CA ALA A 174 -4.26 8.81 4.43
C ALA A 174 -4.31 9.22 2.96
N ASP A 175 -5.34 9.98 2.58
CA ASP A 175 -5.53 10.42 1.19
C ASP A 175 -4.38 11.29 0.68
N SER A 176 -3.72 12.02 1.59
CA SER A 176 -2.67 12.97 1.26
C SER A 176 -1.30 12.32 0.99
N GLU A 177 -1.13 11.03 1.34
CA GLU A 177 0.20 10.42 1.21
C GLU A 177 0.15 9.01 0.63
N PRO A 178 0.80 8.78 -0.52
CA PRO A 178 1.02 7.43 -1.02
C PRO A 178 1.87 6.61 -0.03
N PRO A 179 1.76 5.28 -0.04
CA PRO A 179 2.52 4.45 0.89
C PRO A 179 4.04 4.69 0.93
N PRO A 180 4.74 4.92 -0.20
CA PRO A 180 6.18 5.26 -0.12
C PRO A 180 6.46 6.56 0.63
N LEU A 181 5.60 7.55 0.50
CA LEU A 181 5.73 8.80 1.25
C LEU A 181 5.54 8.59 2.75
N LEU A 182 4.63 7.70 3.14
CA LEU A 182 4.46 7.33 4.54
C LEU A 182 5.76 6.74 5.12
N VAL A 183 6.43 5.85 4.37
CA VAL A 183 7.71 5.27 4.79
C VAL A 183 8.75 6.37 5.00
N TYR A 184 8.84 7.30 4.06
CA TYR A 184 9.76 8.44 4.14
C TYR A 184 9.47 9.32 5.36
N LYS A 185 8.21 9.66 5.57
CA LYS A 185 7.79 10.48 6.72
C LYS A 185 8.01 9.77 8.05
N TRP A 186 7.83 8.45 8.09
CA TRP A 186 8.12 7.66 9.28
C TRP A 186 9.61 7.71 9.62
N CYS A 187 10.48 7.56 8.62
CA CYS A 187 11.93 7.70 8.79
C CYS A 187 12.30 9.10 9.29
N GLN A 188 11.73 10.15 8.68
CA GLN A 188 11.95 11.52 9.12
C GLN A 188 11.45 11.76 10.54
N GLY A 189 10.28 11.20 10.87
CA GLY A 189 9.71 11.29 12.21
C GLY A 189 10.64 10.71 13.26
N ILE A 190 11.24 9.57 12.98
CA ILE A 190 12.24 8.95 13.87
C ILE A 190 13.46 9.85 14.01
N ASN A 191 13.99 10.33 12.89
CA ASN A 191 15.20 11.18 12.90
C ASN A 191 14.99 12.52 13.59
N ASN A 192 13.77 13.03 13.62
CA ASN A 192 13.44 14.32 14.23
C ASN A 192 13.14 14.23 15.73
N LEU A 193 13.13 13.03 16.32
CA LEU A 193 12.95 12.88 17.74
C LEU A 193 14.16 13.43 18.51
N GLU A 194 13.90 14.01 19.66
CA GLU A 194 14.93 14.63 20.49
C GLU A 194 15.99 13.62 20.93
N ASN A 195 17.25 13.86 20.53
CA ASN A 195 18.40 13.02 20.87
C ASN A 195 18.21 11.53 20.57
N VAL A 196 17.51 11.21 19.49
CA VAL A 196 17.16 9.83 19.14
C VAL A 196 18.37 8.91 18.99
N TRP A 197 19.48 9.42 18.45
CA TRP A 197 20.67 8.60 18.18
C TRP A 197 21.69 8.66 19.30
N ASP A 198 21.45 9.42 20.36
CA ASP A 198 22.33 9.52 21.51
C ASP A 198 21.99 8.45 22.54
N THR A 199 22.90 7.47 22.69
CA THR A 199 22.75 6.33 23.60
C THR A 199 23.86 6.30 24.65
N ASP A 200 24.59 7.39 24.87
CA ASP A 200 25.74 7.45 25.75
C ASP A 200 25.42 7.16 27.23
N GLU A 201 24.21 7.47 27.66
CA GLU A 201 23.76 7.24 29.03
C GLU A 201 22.93 5.95 29.18
N GLY A 202 23.00 5.04 28.21
CA GLY A 202 22.32 3.76 28.25
C GLY A 202 20.88 3.76 27.73
N GLU A 203 20.50 4.80 27.00
CA GLU A 203 19.18 4.86 26.33
C GLU A 203 19.09 3.81 25.25
N SER A 204 17.88 3.36 24.97
CA SER A 204 17.58 2.45 23.89
C SER A 204 16.41 2.97 23.09
N VAL A 205 16.53 2.90 21.77
CA VAL A 205 15.45 3.20 20.82
C VAL A 205 14.91 1.88 20.31
N VAL A 206 13.62 1.64 20.48
CA VAL A 206 13.01 0.38 20.10
C VAL A 206 11.87 0.62 19.12
N LEU A 207 11.95 -0.06 17.99
CA LEU A 207 10.87 -0.06 17.02
C LEU A 207 10.16 -1.40 17.07
N LEU A 208 8.88 -1.36 17.38
CA LEU A 208 7.99 -2.50 17.35
C LEU A 208 7.11 -2.40 16.12
N GLN A 209 7.14 -3.44 15.27
CA GLN A 209 6.15 -3.64 14.22
C GLN A 209 5.35 -4.90 14.53
N THR A 210 4.04 -4.79 14.47
CA THR A 210 3.12 -5.88 14.78
C THR A 210 1.82 -5.68 14.01
N GLN A 211 0.86 -6.55 14.23
CA GLN A 211 -0.46 -6.39 13.64
C GLN A 211 -1.53 -6.87 14.62
N PHE A 212 -2.71 -6.28 14.53
CA PHE A 212 -3.87 -6.75 15.28
C PHE A 212 -4.35 -8.05 14.63
N GLU A 213 -4.02 -9.17 15.27
CA GLU A 213 -4.32 -10.49 14.72
C GLU A 213 -5.83 -10.73 14.66
N LYS A 214 -6.29 -11.16 13.49
CA LYS A 214 -7.70 -11.51 13.24
C LYS A 214 -8.67 -10.40 13.66
N MET A 215 -8.28 -9.15 13.47
CA MET A 215 -9.12 -8.01 13.81
C MET A 215 -10.48 -8.09 13.11
N TYR A 216 -10.47 -8.42 11.82
CA TYR A 216 -11.70 -8.53 11.03
C TYR A 216 -12.55 -9.72 11.47
N GLU A 217 -11.93 -10.88 11.65
CA GLU A 217 -12.61 -12.13 11.96
C GLU A 217 -13.18 -12.13 13.37
N LYS A 218 -12.54 -11.45 14.31
CA LYS A 218 -12.94 -11.38 15.71
C LYS A 218 -13.79 -10.16 16.05
N MET A 219 -14.26 -9.42 15.07
CA MET A 219 -15.10 -8.25 15.32
C MET A 219 -16.48 -8.70 15.81
N ASP A 220 -16.78 -8.41 17.06
CA ASP A 220 -18.08 -8.68 17.65
C ASP A 220 -19.10 -7.67 17.13
N LEU A 221 -20.15 -8.14 16.46
CA LEU A 221 -21.10 -7.25 15.81
C LEU A 221 -21.97 -6.49 16.80
N THR A 222 -22.26 -7.06 17.96
CA THR A 222 -23.01 -6.36 19.00
C THR A 222 -22.16 -5.21 19.58
N LEU A 223 -20.91 -5.46 19.89
CA LEU A 223 -19.99 -4.42 20.33
C LEU A 223 -19.82 -3.36 19.26
N LEU A 224 -19.64 -3.77 18.00
CA LEU A 224 -19.53 -2.85 16.86
C LEU A 224 -20.74 -1.93 16.77
N ASN A 225 -21.94 -2.48 16.91
CA ASN A 225 -23.17 -1.67 16.88
C ASN A 225 -23.18 -0.59 17.97
N ARG A 226 -22.79 -0.98 19.21
CA ARG A 226 -22.71 -0.03 20.31
C ARG A 226 -21.68 1.06 20.07
N LEU A 227 -20.52 0.69 19.52
CA LEU A 227 -19.47 1.65 19.19
C LEU A 227 -19.89 2.57 18.03
N LEU A 228 -20.55 2.05 17.01
CA LEU A 228 -21.05 2.86 15.89
C LEU A 228 -22.11 3.85 16.32
N ARG A 229 -22.96 3.49 17.27
CA ARG A 229 -23.99 4.41 17.80
C ARG A 229 -23.41 5.64 18.48
N LEU A 230 -22.15 5.59 18.86
CA LEU A 230 -21.46 6.75 19.45
C LEU A 230 -21.09 7.81 18.41
N ILE A 231 -20.92 7.42 17.15
CA ILE A 231 -20.41 8.32 16.11
C ILE A 231 -21.39 8.59 14.97
N VAL A 232 -22.40 7.74 14.77
CA VAL A 232 -23.39 7.89 13.71
C VAL A 232 -24.80 7.77 14.25
N ASP A 233 -25.77 8.22 13.47
CA ASP A 233 -27.17 8.03 13.78
C ASP A 233 -27.48 6.54 14.01
N HIS A 234 -28.39 6.25 14.94
CA HIS A 234 -28.72 4.87 15.32
C HIS A 234 -29.26 4.04 14.12
N ASN A 235 -29.95 4.66 13.17
CA ASN A 235 -30.43 3.96 11.98
C ASN A 235 -29.26 3.51 11.10
N ILE A 236 -28.26 4.36 10.91
CA ILE A 236 -27.07 4.04 10.15
C ILE A 236 -26.26 2.94 10.85
N ALA A 237 -26.10 3.05 12.17
CA ALA A 237 -25.39 2.04 12.96
C ALA A 237 -26.06 0.67 12.83
N ASP A 238 -27.38 0.64 12.97
CA ASP A 238 -28.15 -0.60 12.87
C ASP A 238 -28.12 -1.19 11.46
N TYR A 239 -28.18 -0.34 10.43
CA TYR A 239 -28.06 -0.77 9.04
C TYR A 239 -26.70 -1.41 8.77
N MET A 240 -25.61 -0.76 9.18
CA MET A 240 -24.26 -1.25 8.97
C MET A 240 -24.01 -2.58 9.68
N THR A 241 -24.50 -2.71 10.92
CA THR A 241 -24.38 -3.92 11.71
C THR A 241 -25.19 -5.07 11.09
N ALA A 242 -26.45 -4.79 10.72
CA ALA A 242 -27.32 -5.78 10.10
C ALA A 242 -26.77 -6.28 8.76
N LYS A 243 -26.10 -5.40 8.00
CA LYS A 243 -25.51 -5.74 6.73
C LYS A 243 -24.38 -6.77 6.85
N ASN A 244 -23.69 -6.80 7.99
CA ASN A 244 -22.68 -7.81 8.27
C ASN A 244 -23.26 -9.18 8.58
N ASN A 245 -24.52 -9.23 9.04
CA ASN A 245 -25.19 -10.47 9.42
C ASN A 245 -25.98 -11.04 8.22
N VAL A 246 -25.27 -11.34 7.15
CA VAL A 246 -25.86 -11.84 5.91
C VAL A 246 -25.53 -13.31 5.69
N SER A 247 -26.34 -13.96 4.84
CA SER A 247 -26.03 -15.30 4.36
C SER A 247 -24.98 -15.23 3.27
N ILE A 248 -23.91 -15.99 3.42
CA ILE A 248 -22.82 -16.08 2.46
C ILE A 248 -22.89 -17.46 1.80
N SER A 249 -22.89 -17.49 0.48
CA SER A 249 -23.07 -18.70 -0.29
C SER A 249 -21.94 -18.94 -1.27
N TYR A 250 -21.64 -20.21 -1.47
CA TYR A 250 -20.72 -20.71 -2.52
C TYR A 250 -21.26 -22.04 -3.02
N LYS A 251 -21.77 -22.05 -4.27
CA LYS A 251 -22.37 -23.25 -4.87
C LYS A 251 -23.42 -23.87 -3.93
N ASP A 252 -23.14 -25.05 -3.39
CA ASP A 252 -24.00 -25.77 -2.47
C ASP A 252 -23.76 -25.48 -0.99
N MET A 253 -22.82 -24.59 -0.67
CA MET A 253 -22.48 -24.24 0.70
C MET A 253 -23.06 -22.89 1.08
N MET A 254 -23.62 -22.78 2.27
CA MET A 254 -24.20 -21.53 2.79
C MET A 254 -23.98 -21.45 4.29
N HIS A 255 -23.68 -20.25 4.77
CA HIS A 255 -23.62 -19.95 6.20
C HIS A 255 -24.03 -18.51 6.46
N THR A 256 -24.45 -18.22 7.68
CA THR A 256 -24.75 -16.85 8.10
C THR A 256 -23.56 -16.27 8.83
N ASN A 257 -23.16 -15.05 8.47
CA ASN A 257 -22.05 -14.35 9.12
C ASN A 257 -22.56 -13.66 10.39
N ALA A 258 -22.49 -14.36 11.52
CA ALA A 258 -22.92 -13.85 12.82
C ALA A 258 -21.77 -13.17 13.59
N TYR A 259 -20.54 -13.38 13.17
CA TYR A 259 -19.33 -12.95 13.87
C TYR A 259 -18.25 -12.56 12.86
N GLY A 260 -17.69 -11.37 13.03
CA GLY A 260 -16.67 -10.83 12.14
C GLY A 260 -17.21 -9.86 11.08
N LEU A 261 -16.32 -9.10 10.50
CA LEU A 261 -16.60 -8.12 9.45
C LEU A 261 -16.63 -8.78 8.07
N VAL A 262 -17.66 -8.49 7.29
CA VAL A 262 -17.67 -8.82 5.86
C VAL A 262 -16.89 -7.74 5.12
N ARG A 263 -15.65 -8.04 4.75
CA ARG A 263 -14.70 -7.06 4.19
C ARG A 263 -15.10 -6.51 2.83
N GLY A 264 -15.97 -7.21 2.11
CA GLY A 264 -16.45 -6.78 0.80
C GLY A 264 -17.57 -5.73 0.81
N LEU A 265 -18.09 -5.37 1.97
CA LEU A 265 -19.08 -4.30 2.06
C LEU A 265 -18.47 -2.98 1.64
N GLN A 266 -19.24 -2.12 0.97
CA GLN A 266 -18.76 -0.84 0.49
C GLN A 266 -18.25 0.06 1.62
N PHE A 267 -18.82 -0.06 2.81
CA PHE A 267 -18.42 0.71 3.98
C PHE A 267 -17.48 -0.06 4.93
N ALA A 268 -16.96 -1.21 4.53
CA ALA A 268 -16.06 -2.01 5.37
C ALA A 268 -14.78 -1.25 5.75
N SER A 269 -14.27 -0.40 4.85
CA SER A 269 -13.10 0.43 5.13
C SER A 269 -13.33 1.39 6.29
N PHE A 270 -14.50 2.00 6.35
CA PHE A 270 -14.86 2.91 7.44
C PHE A 270 -14.96 2.16 8.78
N ILE A 271 -15.63 1.03 8.80
CA ILE A 271 -15.74 0.19 10.00
C ILE A 271 -14.35 -0.22 10.49
N THR A 272 -13.50 -0.66 9.57
CA THR A 272 -12.12 -1.10 9.87
C THR A 272 -11.34 0.02 10.55
N GLN A 273 -11.37 1.21 10.00
CA GLN A 273 -10.60 2.33 10.54
C GLN A 273 -11.15 2.82 11.89
N TYR A 274 -12.46 2.83 12.03
CA TYR A 274 -13.05 3.20 13.32
C TYR A 274 -12.79 2.16 14.41
N TYR A 275 -12.98 0.89 14.10
CA TYR A 275 -12.70 -0.19 15.05
C TYR A 275 -11.21 -0.22 15.43
N GLY A 276 -10.35 0.01 14.44
CA GLY A 276 -8.91 0.16 14.67
C GLY A 276 -8.58 1.34 15.59
N LEU A 277 -9.29 2.46 15.45
CA LEU A 277 -9.14 3.59 16.36
C LEU A 277 -9.42 3.18 17.81
N VAL A 278 -10.45 2.40 18.03
CA VAL A 278 -10.79 1.91 19.37
C VAL A 278 -9.65 1.05 19.93
N LEU A 279 -9.09 0.17 19.10
CA LEU A 279 -7.94 -0.65 19.50
C LEU A 279 -6.69 0.21 19.77
N ASP A 280 -6.47 1.24 18.96
CA ASP A 280 -5.38 2.19 19.19
C ASP A 280 -5.48 2.84 20.57
N LEU A 281 -6.69 3.19 21.01
CA LEU A 281 -6.91 3.78 22.34
C LEU A 281 -6.56 2.81 23.47
N LEU A 282 -6.80 1.52 23.25
CA LEU A 282 -6.42 0.49 24.22
C LEU A 282 -4.90 0.34 24.32
N VAL A 283 -4.21 0.42 23.18
CA VAL A 283 -2.75 0.30 23.13
C VAL A 283 -2.06 1.53 23.70
N LEU A 284 -2.47 2.73 23.28
CA LEU A 284 -1.84 3.99 23.68
C LEU A 284 -2.27 4.46 25.07
N GLY A 285 -3.50 4.13 25.45
CA GLY A 285 -4.14 4.79 26.57
C GLY A 285 -4.64 6.18 26.17
N LEU A 286 -5.65 6.68 26.86
CA LEU A 286 -6.32 7.94 26.51
C LEU A 286 -5.37 9.15 26.61
N ASN A 287 -4.50 9.18 27.63
CA ASN A 287 -3.62 10.32 27.86
C ASN A 287 -2.60 10.47 26.73
N ARG A 288 -1.90 9.39 26.40
CA ARG A 288 -0.88 9.46 25.33
C ARG A 288 -1.53 9.64 23.95
N ALA A 289 -2.66 9.01 23.73
CA ALA A 289 -3.44 9.21 22.50
C ALA A 289 -3.82 10.69 22.30
N SER A 290 -4.27 11.35 23.38
CA SER A 290 -4.62 12.77 23.36
C SER A 290 -3.41 13.65 23.07
N GLU A 291 -2.25 13.34 23.64
CA GLU A 291 -1.02 14.08 23.38
C GLU A 291 -0.57 13.96 21.92
N ILE A 292 -0.64 12.74 21.37
CA ILE A 292 -0.27 12.51 19.96
C ILE A 292 -1.24 13.20 19.01
N ALA A 293 -2.55 13.14 19.30
CA ALA A 293 -3.58 13.75 18.45
C ALA A 293 -3.56 15.28 18.50
N GLY A 294 -3.02 15.86 19.55
CA GLY A 294 -3.04 17.30 19.77
C GLY A 294 -4.38 17.81 20.30
N PRO A 295 -4.53 19.11 20.57
CA PRO A 295 -5.78 19.66 21.12
C PRO A 295 -6.92 19.57 20.11
N PRO A 296 -8.17 19.38 20.54
CA PRO A 296 -9.32 19.26 19.63
C PRO A 296 -9.52 20.45 18.72
N GLN A 297 -9.17 21.65 19.15
CA GLN A 297 -9.31 22.88 18.38
C GLN A 297 -8.32 22.92 17.21
N ARG A 298 -7.15 22.33 17.38
CA ARG A 298 -6.11 22.28 16.36
C ARG A 298 -5.44 20.90 16.39
N PRO A 299 -6.08 19.87 15.81
CA PRO A 299 -5.50 18.53 15.79
C PRO A 299 -4.13 18.52 15.13
N ASN A 300 -3.23 17.72 15.67
CA ASN A 300 -1.91 17.55 15.10
C ASN A 300 -1.99 16.79 13.77
N GLU A 301 -1.43 17.36 12.71
CA GLU A 301 -1.40 16.73 11.38
C GLU A 301 -0.10 15.96 11.13
N TYR A 302 0.94 16.23 11.92
CA TYR A 302 2.28 15.65 11.76
C TYR A 302 2.54 14.54 12.77
N LEU A 303 3.50 13.68 12.47
CA LEU A 303 3.91 12.59 13.36
C LEU A 303 4.58 13.09 14.63
N ASN A 304 5.34 14.18 14.54
CA ASN A 304 6.13 14.69 15.65
C ASN A 304 5.33 15.66 16.53
N PHE A 305 5.71 15.71 17.79
CA PHE A 305 5.14 16.67 18.74
C PHE A 305 5.67 18.07 18.46
N SER A 306 4.85 19.07 18.78
CA SER A 306 5.26 20.49 18.69
C SER A 306 6.08 20.92 19.89
N ASP A 307 6.01 20.19 21.00
CA ASP A 307 6.61 20.51 22.28
C ASP A 307 7.50 19.35 22.76
N ILE A 308 8.77 19.64 23.04
CA ILE A 308 9.77 18.65 23.47
C ILE A 308 9.39 18.04 24.84
N GLU A 309 8.82 18.85 25.73
CA GLU A 309 8.42 18.39 27.05
C GLU A 309 7.34 17.30 26.96
N THR A 310 6.35 17.50 26.12
CA THR A 310 5.30 16.50 25.86
C THR A 310 5.87 15.28 25.17
N GLU A 311 6.73 15.47 24.18
CA GLU A 311 7.38 14.37 23.46
C GLU A 311 8.12 13.43 24.41
N THR A 312 8.96 13.98 25.29
CA THR A 312 9.85 13.21 26.16
C THR A 312 9.16 12.71 27.44
N SER A 313 7.91 13.08 27.68
CA SER A 313 7.16 12.71 28.90
C SER A 313 6.75 11.24 28.93
N HIS A 314 6.79 10.53 27.81
CA HIS A 314 6.29 9.15 27.70
C HIS A 314 7.18 8.32 26.77
N PRO A 315 7.42 7.05 27.08
CA PRO A 315 8.25 6.19 26.22
C PRO A 315 7.75 6.02 24.80
N ILE A 316 6.43 5.98 24.58
CA ILE A 316 5.87 5.92 23.24
C ILE A 316 6.07 7.27 22.54
N ARG A 317 7.01 7.32 21.60
CA ARG A 317 7.35 8.55 20.90
C ARG A 317 6.59 8.71 19.58
N LEU A 318 6.41 7.62 18.84
CA LEU A 318 5.68 7.62 17.58
C LEU A 318 4.77 6.41 17.52
N TYR A 319 3.63 6.60 16.88
CA TYR A 319 2.63 5.55 16.66
C TYR A 319 2.02 5.74 15.27
N THR A 320 1.93 4.67 14.49
CA THR A 320 1.26 4.67 13.18
C THR A 320 0.56 3.32 13.01
N ARG A 321 -0.68 3.37 12.54
CA ARG A 321 -1.42 2.17 12.18
C ARG A 321 -1.85 2.24 10.71
N TYR A 322 -1.41 1.25 9.94
CA TYR A 322 -1.82 1.07 8.54
C TYR A 322 -2.78 -0.11 8.47
N LEU A 323 -4.09 0.18 8.43
CA LEU A 323 -5.16 -0.83 8.55
C LEU A 323 -5.02 -1.62 9.85
N ASP A 324 -4.57 -2.86 9.80
CA ASP A 324 -4.35 -3.72 10.96
C ASP A 324 -2.89 -3.79 11.41
N LYS A 325 -1.97 -3.17 10.67
CA LYS A 325 -0.54 -3.17 10.99
C LYS A 325 -0.17 -1.98 11.85
N VAL A 326 0.59 -2.22 12.90
CA VAL A 326 0.95 -1.22 13.91
C VAL A 326 2.46 -1.05 13.97
N TYR A 327 2.89 0.20 14.00
CA TYR A 327 4.29 0.59 14.12
C TYR A 327 4.43 1.53 15.29
N MET A 328 5.29 1.18 16.25
CA MET A 328 5.53 1.98 17.44
C MET A 328 7.01 2.23 17.63
N LEU A 329 7.35 3.44 17.99
CA LEU A 329 8.72 3.78 18.36
C LEU A 329 8.76 4.19 19.83
N PHE A 330 9.64 3.54 20.58
CA PHE A 330 9.87 3.79 21.99
C PHE A 330 11.27 4.31 22.22
N ILE A 331 11.43 5.19 23.16
CA ILE A 331 12.74 5.54 23.71
C ILE A 331 12.69 5.31 25.22
N PHE A 332 13.57 4.41 25.68
CA PHE A 332 13.70 4.09 27.11
C PHE A 332 15.05 4.58 27.61
N ASP A 333 15.06 5.28 28.73
CA ASP A 333 16.30 5.55 29.44
C ASP A 333 16.80 4.27 30.14
N ALA A 334 17.99 4.30 30.71
CA ALA A 334 18.58 3.14 31.35
C ALA A 334 17.73 2.59 32.50
N VAL A 335 17.10 3.47 33.26
CA VAL A 335 16.28 3.10 34.43
C VAL A 335 14.96 2.47 33.99
N ASP A 336 14.26 3.09 33.04
CA ASP A 336 12.96 2.61 32.57
C ASP A 336 13.12 1.31 31.78
N GLY A 337 14.17 1.19 30.99
CA GLY A 337 14.48 -0.05 30.27
C GLY A 337 14.76 -1.21 31.20
N LYS A 338 15.54 -0.99 32.23
CA LYS A 338 15.85 -1.98 33.25
C LYS A 338 14.60 -2.41 34.03
N ASP A 339 13.75 -1.46 34.38
CA ASP A 339 12.49 -1.73 35.06
C ASP A 339 11.56 -2.61 34.23
N LEU A 340 11.40 -2.30 32.96
CA LEU A 340 10.59 -3.12 32.05
C LEU A 340 11.14 -4.54 31.90
N ILE A 341 12.44 -4.68 31.76
CA ILE A 341 13.09 -5.99 31.67
C ILE A 341 12.83 -6.80 32.93
N GLN A 342 12.94 -6.18 34.10
CA GLN A 342 12.68 -6.85 35.37
C GLN A 342 11.22 -7.32 35.49
N ARG A 343 10.27 -6.47 35.15
CA ARG A 343 8.84 -6.83 35.18
C ARG A 343 8.54 -7.99 34.22
N TYR A 344 9.15 -7.96 33.01
CA TYR A 344 9.00 -9.03 32.05
C TYR A 344 9.58 -10.36 32.56
N LEU A 345 10.77 -10.34 33.14
CA LEU A 345 11.45 -11.54 33.61
C LEU A 345 10.78 -12.18 34.81
N ILE A 346 10.03 -11.40 35.65
CA ILE A 346 9.21 -11.94 36.71
C ILE A 346 8.11 -12.85 36.17
N GLU A 347 7.46 -12.43 35.11
CA GLU A 347 6.38 -13.18 34.46
C GLU A 347 6.92 -14.31 33.55
N HIS A 348 8.10 -14.12 32.97
CA HIS A 348 8.73 -15.04 32.02
C HIS A 348 10.18 -15.27 32.40
N PRO A 349 10.47 -16.07 33.44
CA PRO A 349 11.84 -16.34 33.86
C PRO A 349 12.66 -16.99 32.74
N ASP A 350 13.89 -16.54 32.58
CA ASP A 350 14.84 -17.08 31.61
C ASP A 350 16.12 -17.52 32.33
N PRO A 351 16.16 -18.71 32.94
CA PRO A 351 17.31 -19.13 33.73
C PRO A 351 18.57 -19.45 32.96
N ASN A 352 18.48 -19.77 31.64
CA ASN A 352 19.59 -20.34 30.85
C ASN A 352 19.96 -19.58 29.57
N ASN A 353 19.49 -18.35 29.37
CA ASN A 353 19.75 -17.55 28.15
C ASN A 353 19.30 -18.21 26.83
N GLU A 354 18.42 -19.21 26.88
CA GLU A 354 17.96 -19.95 25.71
C GLU A 354 17.10 -19.10 24.76
N ASN A 355 16.49 -18.05 25.25
CA ASN A 355 15.58 -17.20 24.49
C ASN A 355 16.26 -16.33 23.43
N VAL A 356 17.58 -16.13 23.51
CA VAL A 356 18.34 -15.34 22.53
C VAL A 356 18.34 -16.02 21.16
N VAL A 357 18.37 -17.36 21.13
CA VAL A 357 18.48 -18.14 19.89
C VAL A 357 17.21 -18.04 19.04
N ASP A 358 16.05 -17.92 19.67
CA ASP A 358 14.76 -17.86 19.00
C ASP A 358 14.33 -16.44 18.60
N TYR A 359 15.17 -15.44 18.87
CA TYR A 359 14.88 -14.07 18.50
C TYR A 359 15.06 -13.86 17.00
N LYS A 360 14.05 -13.26 16.35
CA LYS A 360 14.05 -13.05 14.91
C LYS A 360 15.02 -11.98 14.47
N ASN A 361 15.65 -12.18 13.33
CA ASN A 361 16.54 -11.21 12.72
C ASN A 361 16.20 -11.03 11.23
N LYS A 362 16.57 -9.89 10.69
CA LYS A 362 16.36 -9.53 9.28
C LYS A 362 17.48 -10.06 8.42
N ASP A 363 17.31 -11.26 7.88
CA ASP A 363 18.34 -11.96 7.08
C ASP A 363 18.63 -11.31 5.73
N CYS A 364 17.78 -10.39 5.28
CA CYS A 364 17.99 -9.66 4.03
C CYS A 364 19.17 -8.68 4.09
N TRP A 365 19.59 -8.29 5.28
CA TRP A 365 20.73 -7.40 5.48
C TRP A 365 22.02 -8.18 5.75
N PRO A 366 23.20 -7.62 5.41
CA PRO A 366 24.47 -8.23 5.80
C PRO A 366 24.57 -8.43 7.31
N ARG A 367 25.37 -9.39 7.76
CA ARG A 367 25.46 -9.75 9.19
C ARG A 367 25.82 -8.59 10.10
N ASP A 368 26.71 -7.70 9.65
CA ASP A 368 27.13 -6.53 10.43
C ASP A 368 26.02 -5.48 10.56
N CYS A 369 25.02 -5.54 9.70
CA CYS A 369 23.86 -4.62 9.71
C CYS A 369 22.68 -5.17 10.48
N ARG A 370 22.71 -6.45 10.87
CA ARG A 370 21.65 -7.09 11.65
C ARG A 370 21.76 -6.72 13.11
N MET A 371 20.67 -6.91 13.83
CA MET A 371 20.64 -6.72 15.26
C MET A 371 21.55 -7.77 15.95
N ARG A 372 22.42 -7.32 16.83
CA ARG A 372 23.17 -8.22 17.71
C ARG A 372 22.23 -8.71 18.80
N LEU A 373 22.16 -10.02 18.98
CA LEU A 373 21.26 -10.65 19.95
C LEU A 373 21.88 -10.64 21.35
N LEU A 374 22.03 -9.45 21.89
CA LEU A 374 22.51 -9.26 23.26
C LEU A 374 21.35 -9.49 24.23
N LYS A 375 21.65 -10.13 25.34
CA LYS A 375 20.64 -10.50 26.34
C LYS A 375 19.77 -9.32 26.77
N ARG A 376 20.38 -8.16 27.05
CA ARG A 376 19.65 -6.96 27.47
C ARG A 376 18.68 -6.49 26.38
N ASP A 377 19.15 -6.37 25.13
CA ASP A 377 18.36 -5.86 24.02
C ASP A 377 17.24 -6.83 23.63
N VAL A 378 17.51 -8.13 23.64
CA VAL A 378 16.51 -9.16 23.39
C VAL A 378 15.42 -9.14 24.46
N ASN A 379 15.80 -9.05 25.73
CA ASN A 379 14.84 -8.99 26.83
C ASN A 379 14.01 -7.70 26.81
N LEU A 380 14.64 -6.58 26.44
CA LEU A 380 13.94 -5.31 26.27
C LEU A 380 12.89 -5.41 25.16
N GLY A 381 13.26 -5.94 24.02
CA GLY A 381 12.35 -6.14 22.88
C GLY A 381 11.19 -7.07 23.23
N ARG A 382 11.47 -8.21 23.84
CA ARG A 382 10.44 -9.14 24.30
C ARG A 382 9.54 -8.53 25.36
N GLY A 383 10.11 -7.76 26.26
CA GLY A 383 9.37 -7.08 27.31
C GLY A 383 8.40 -6.03 26.78
N ILE A 384 8.81 -5.29 25.77
CA ILE A 384 7.96 -4.31 25.08
C ILE A 384 6.81 -5.00 24.39
N PHE A 385 7.08 -6.05 23.63
CA PHE A 385 6.03 -6.83 22.97
C PHE A 385 5.04 -7.40 23.99
N TRP A 386 5.54 -7.97 25.07
CA TRP A 386 4.71 -8.51 26.16
C TRP A 386 3.82 -7.41 26.78
N ASP A 387 4.38 -6.25 27.07
CA ASP A 387 3.65 -5.13 27.67
C ASP A 387 2.50 -4.66 26.77
N ILE A 388 2.78 -4.47 25.49
CA ILE A 388 1.76 -3.99 24.53
C ILE A 388 0.70 -5.07 24.30
N LYS A 389 1.10 -6.33 24.17
CA LYS A 389 0.17 -7.45 23.99
C LYS A 389 -0.85 -7.52 25.14
N ASN A 390 -0.41 -7.29 26.38
CA ASN A 390 -1.27 -7.37 27.54
C ASN A 390 -2.30 -6.24 27.66
N ARG A 391 -2.17 -5.19 26.84
CA ARG A 391 -3.13 -4.08 26.79
C ARG A 391 -4.40 -4.42 26.02
N LEU A 392 -4.37 -5.51 25.23
CA LEU A 392 -5.48 -5.91 24.37
C LEU A 392 -6.19 -7.14 24.96
N PRO A 393 -7.54 -7.12 25.05
CA PRO A 393 -8.31 -8.31 25.42
C PRO A 393 -8.22 -9.37 24.32
N ARG A 394 -7.90 -10.60 24.68
CA ARG A 394 -7.79 -11.71 23.73
C ARG A 394 -9.07 -12.00 22.97
N SER A 395 -10.21 -11.71 23.58
CA SER A 395 -11.52 -11.89 22.96
C SER A 395 -11.75 -10.95 21.77
N VAL A 396 -11.03 -9.83 21.73
CA VAL A 396 -11.18 -8.80 20.69
C VAL A 396 -10.10 -8.94 19.63
N THR A 397 -8.85 -9.00 20.04
CA THR A 397 -7.69 -9.21 19.18
C THR A 397 -6.49 -9.56 20.05
N THR A 398 -5.41 -10.00 19.42
CA THR A 398 -4.15 -10.26 20.10
C THR A 398 -2.99 -9.89 19.18
N LEU A 399 -1.79 -9.91 19.74
CA LEU A 399 -0.56 -9.78 18.97
C LEU A 399 0.14 -11.13 18.94
N ASP A 400 0.67 -11.51 17.78
CA ASP A 400 1.39 -12.75 17.59
C ASP A 400 2.86 -12.47 17.36
N TRP A 401 3.72 -13.08 18.19
CA TRP A 401 5.17 -12.92 18.07
C TRP A 401 5.67 -13.35 16.69
N GLU A 402 5.07 -14.38 16.09
CA GLU A 402 5.45 -14.89 14.77
C GLU A 402 5.29 -13.83 13.67
N ASN A 403 4.33 -12.93 13.79
CA ASN A 403 4.04 -11.88 12.83
C ASN A 403 4.53 -10.50 13.28
N SER A 404 5.35 -10.48 14.32
CA SER A 404 5.89 -9.25 14.88
C SER A 404 7.39 -9.20 14.75
N PHE A 405 7.94 -8.00 14.80
CA PHE A 405 9.38 -7.77 14.78
C PHE A 405 9.72 -6.62 15.72
N VAL A 406 10.79 -6.79 16.48
CA VAL A 406 11.26 -5.73 17.38
C VAL A 406 12.74 -5.47 17.07
N SER A 407 13.06 -4.22 16.77
CA SER A 407 14.43 -3.77 16.53
C SER A 407 14.86 -2.84 17.66
N VAL A 408 16.04 -3.08 18.23
CA VAL A 408 16.59 -2.27 19.29
C VAL A 408 17.85 -1.56 18.79
N TYR A 409 17.83 -0.23 18.87
CA TYR A 409 19.01 0.60 18.65
C TYR A 409 19.59 0.98 20.01
N SER A 410 20.85 0.64 20.22
CA SER A 410 21.56 0.89 21.47
C SER A 410 23.04 1.16 21.21
N ALA A 411 23.82 1.34 22.25
CA ALA A 411 25.27 1.53 22.12
C ALA A 411 25.94 0.38 21.35
N ASP A 412 25.40 -0.83 21.45
CA ASP A 412 25.94 -2.03 20.82
C ASP A 412 25.24 -2.43 19.51
N ASN A 413 24.09 -1.81 19.19
CA ASN A 413 23.31 -2.07 18.01
C ASN A 413 23.08 -0.76 17.23
N PRO A 414 23.93 -0.45 16.24
CA PRO A 414 23.89 0.87 15.57
C PRO A 414 22.87 1.02 14.47
N ASN A 415 22.03 0.02 14.22
CA ASN A 415 21.01 0.02 13.16
C ASN A 415 19.63 -0.12 13.74
N LEU A 416 18.67 0.58 13.13
CA LEU A 416 17.25 0.41 13.42
C LEU A 416 16.60 -0.19 12.17
N LEU A 417 15.99 -1.36 12.32
CA LEU A 417 15.46 -2.16 11.22
C LEU A 417 13.94 -2.27 11.31
N PHE A 418 13.27 -2.17 10.17
CA PHE A 418 11.83 -2.43 10.07
C PHE A 418 11.44 -2.67 8.63
N ASP A 419 10.22 -3.17 8.41
CA ASP A 419 9.59 -3.17 7.09
C ASP A 419 8.25 -2.47 7.15
N MET A 420 7.94 -1.70 6.13
CA MET A 420 6.70 -0.93 6.04
C MET A 420 6.30 -0.79 4.57
N ASN A 421 5.06 -1.14 4.26
CA ASN A 421 4.49 -0.99 2.92
C ASN A 421 5.31 -1.64 1.80
N GLY A 422 5.93 -2.77 2.08
CA GLY A 422 6.74 -3.52 1.11
C GLY A 422 8.20 -3.10 1.04
N PHE A 423 8.60 -2.07 1.77
CA PHE A 423 9.99 -1.62 1.85
C PHE A 423 10.65 -2.20 3.09
N GLU A 424 11.84 -2.80 2.92
CA GLU A 424 12.73 -3.11 4.02
C GLU A 424 13.64 -1.92 4.26
N VAL A 425 13.70 -1.44 5.49
CA VAL A 425 14.39 -0.20 5.83
C VAL A 425 15.38 -0.44 6.95
N ARG A 426 16.56 0.11 6.78
CA ARG A 426 17.60 0.15 7.80
C ARG A 426 18.03 1.61 7.98
N ILE A 427 17.80 2.14 9.16
CA ILE A 427 18.21 3.51 9.50
C ILE A 427 19.45 3.44 10.36
N ARG A 428 20.44 4.25 10.03
CA ARG A 428 21.62 4.43 10.86
C ARG A 428 22.07 5.88 10.88
N PRO A 429 22.55 6.38 12.03
CA PRO A 429 23.07 7.74 12.11
C PRO A 429 24.36 7.89 11.32
N ILE A 430 24.61 9.09 10.78
CA ILE A 430 25.78 9.39 9.97
C ILE A 430 27.08 9.22 10.78
N ARG A 431 27.06 9.48 12.09
CA ARG A 431 28.21 9.25 12.98
C ARG A 431 28.71 7.82 12.95
N ALA A 432 27.81 6.83 12.90
CA ALA A 432 28.16 5.41 12.77
C ALA A 432 28.79 5.11 11.41
N ASN A 433 28.42 5.86 10.36
CA ASN A 433 29.00 5.73 9.03
C ASN A 433 30.47 6.19 8.96
N ARG A 434 30.85 7.20 9.76
CA ARG A 434 32.21 7.72 9.76
C ARG A 434 33.26 6.70 10.18
N HIS A 435 32.89 5.74 11.03
CA HIS A 435 33.80 4.70 11.50
C HIS A 435 33.86 3.49 10.57
N SER A 436 32.86 3.28 9.73
CA SER A 436 32.78 2.16 8.79
C SER A 436 33.28 2.49 7.39
N THR A 437 33.63 3.75 7.12
CA THR A 437 33.99 4.23 5.79
C THR A 437 35.45 4.06 5.40
N ALA A 438 36.29 3.56 6.29
CA ALA A 438 37.74 3.40 6.07
C ALA A 438 38.12 2.40 4.96
N GLY A 439 37.14 1.78 4.29
CA GLY A 439 37.37 0.84 3.21
C GLY A 439 36.44 0.96 2.02
N GLN A 440 35.58 1.99 1.98
CA GLN A 440 34.63 2.16 0.87
C GLN A 440 35.12 3.22 -0.10
N PRO A 441 35.45 2.88 -1.34
CA PRO A 441 35.81 3.88 -2.34
C PRO A 441 34.59 4.77 -2.66
N GLY A 442 34.74 6.08 -2.50
CA GLY A 442 33.71 7.06 -2.83
C GLY A 442 32.69 7.33 -1.72
N SER A 443 33.05 7.05 -0.48
CA SER A 443 32.17 7.18 0.67
C SER A 443 32.12 8.58 1.30
N SER A 444 32.39 9.64 0.57
CA SER A 444 31.92 10.94 1.03
C SER A 444 30.40 10.84 1.14
N ALA A 445 29.77 11.53 2.10
CA ALA A 445 28.32 11.59 2.37
C ALA A 445 27.48 11.79 1.09
N THR A 446 27.72 10.98 0.09
CA THR A 446 27.28 11.16 -1.26
C THR A 446 26.09 10.29 -1.54
N TYR A 447 25.27 10.86 -2.35
CA TYR A 447 24.13 10.30 -3.00
C TYR A 447 24.43 8.87 -3.50
N LYS A 448 23.74 7.90 -2.91
CA LYS A 448 23.69 6.53 -3.38
C LYS A 448 22.23 6.19 -3.65
N ASP A 449 21.93 5.62 -4.80
CA ASP A 449 20.56 5.20 -5.12
C ASP A 449 20.10 4.14 -4.11
N GLY A 450 18.86 4.28 -3.65
CA GLY A 450 18.29 3.38 -2.65
C GLY A 450 18.65 3.74 -1.22
N VAL A 451 19.27 4.88 -0.99
CA VAL A 451 19.58 5.41 0.34
C VAL A 451 18.99 6.81 0.45
N TRP A 452 18.06 6.99 1.36
CA TRP A 452 17.48 8.29 1.65
C TRP A 452 18.32 9.00 2.70
N ASN A 453 18.67 10.26 2.43
CA ASN A 453 19.36 11.10 3.40
C ASN A 453 18.32 11.82 4.27
N LEU A 454 18.40 11.61 5.58
CA LEU A 454 17.44 12.16 6.52
C LEU A 454 17.99 13.44 7.14
N GLN A 455 17.31 14.54 6.89
CA GLN A 455 17.64 15.86 7.41
C GLN A 455 16.93 16.10 8.73
N ASN A 456 17.66 16.58 9.73
CA ASN A 456 17.05 17.04 10.97
C ASN A 456 16.34 18.38 10.69
N GLU A 457 15.06 18.45 11.07
CA GLU A 457 14.23 19.63 10.79
C GLU A 457 14.73 20.90 11.48
N THR A 458 15.27 20.77 12.69
CA THR A 458 15.75 21.90 13.49
C THR A 458 17.10 22.43 13.03
N THR A 459 18.08 21.53 12.82
CA THR A 459 19.45 21.90 12.47
C THR A 459 19.68 22.01 10.97
N LYS A 460 18.77 21.43 10.16
CA LYS A 460 18.89 21.32 8.69
C LYS A 460 20.11 20.54 8.23
N GLU A 461 20.75 19.79 9.12
CA GLU A 461 21.88 18.91 8.80
C GLU A 461 21.38 17.50 8.50
N MET A 462 22.09 16.78 7.61
CA MET A 462 21.84 15.36 7.36
C MET A 462 22.39 14.54 8.53
N THR A 463 21.52 13.96 9.33
CA THR A 463 21.89 13.28 10.57
C THR A 463 21.78 11.77 10.52
N ALA A 464 21.06 11.22 9.55
CA ALA A 464 20.90 9.78 9.40
C ALA A 464 20.67 9.42 7.95
N GLN A 465 20.76 8.14 7.67
CA GLN A 465 20.46 7.57 6.34
C GLN A 465 19.52 6.37 6.50
N ALA A 466 18.55 6.29 5.61
CA ALA A 466 17.65 5.14 5.49
C ALA A 466 18.03 4.32 4.26
N HIS A 467 18.52 3.12 4.47
CA HIS A 467 18.86 2.18 3.41
C HIS A 467 17.61 1.37 3.07
N LEU A 468 17.26 1.32 1.79
CA LEU A 468 16.04 0.67 1.33
C LEU A 468 16.33 -0.63 0.59
N ARG A 469 15.44 -1.58 0.75
CA ARG A 469 15.34 -2.80 -0.06
C ARG A 469 13.86 -3.09 -0.29
N VAL A 470 13.57 -3.91 -1.28
CA VAL A 470 12.22 -4.45 -1.48
C VAL A 470 12.05 -5.67 -0.57
N GLU A 471 10.96 -5.72 0.16
CA GLU A 471 10.64 -6.84 1.05
C GLU A 471 10.50 -8.15 0.27
N GLN A 472 10.97 -9.24 0.84
CA GLN A 472 10.97 -10.55 0.19
C GLN A 472 9.58 -11.02 -0.24
N GLU A 473 8.56 -10.73 0.56
CA GLU A 473 7.18 -11.06 0.21
C GLU A 473 6.70 -10.34 -1.04
N ALA A 474 7.14 -9.09 -1.23
CA ALA A 474 6.80 -8.31 -2.42
C ALA A 474 7.52 -8.85 -3.66
N VAL A 475 8.76 -9.29 -3.52
CA VAL A 475 9.51 -9.96 -4.59
C VAL A 475 8.77 -11.24 -5.00
N GLN A 476 8.35 -12.03 -4.03
CA GLN A 476 7.62 -13.27 -4.28
C GLN A 476 6.25 -13.00 -4.92
N ALA A 477 5.56 -11.95 -4.49
CA ALA A 477 4.28 -11.55 -5.08
C ALA A 477 4.42 -11.19 -6.56
N PHE A 478 5.49 -10.50 -6.92
CA PHE A 478 5.78 -10.20 -8.33
C PHE A 478 6.04 -11.48 -9.13
N ASP A 479 6.85 -12.39 -8.61
CA ASP A 479 7.13 -13.67 -9.26
C ASP A 479 5.85 -14.48 -9.46
N ASN A 480 4.98 -14.51 -8.46
CA ASN A 480 3.68 -15.17 -8.54
C ASN A 480 2.79 -14.54 -9.62
N ARG A 481 2.81 -13.22 -9.74
CA ARG A 481 2.04 -12.52 -10.80
C ARG A 481 2.53 -12.91 -12.18
N ILE A 482 3.85 -12.99 -12.38
CA ILE A 482 4.41 -13.42 -13.68
C ILE A 482 4.03 -14.88 -13.95
N ARG A 483 4.03 -15.72 -12.95
CA ARG A 483 3.57 -17.11 -13.07
C ARG A 483 2.11 -17.19 -13.52
N GLN A 484 1.24 -16.35 -12.97
CA GLN A 484 -0.16 -16.26 -13.39
C GLN A 484 -0.27 -15.86 -14.87
N ILE A 485 0.52 -14.87 -15.30
CA ILE A 485 0.54 -14.40 -16.70
C ILE A 485 0.97 -15.54 -17.63
N LEU A 486 2.02 -16.26 -17.29
CA LEU A 486 2.52 -17.38 -18.10
C LEU A 486 1.52 -18.53 -18.18
N MET A 487 0.81 -18.81 -17.10
CA MET A 487 -0.20 -19.87 -17.07
C MET A 487 -1.44 -19.54 -17.89
N SER A 488 -1.83 -18.28 -17.97
CA SER A 488 -2.98 -17.84 -18.74
C SER A 488 -2.65 -17.61 -20.24
N SER A 489 -1.38 -17.78 -20.63
CA SER A 489 -0.88 -17.42 -21.95
C SER A 489 -1.38 -18.32 -23.09
N GLY A 490 -1.85 -19.53 -22.78
CA GLY A 490 -2.32 -20.47 -23.79
C GLY A 490 -3.59 -20.04 -24.55
N ALA A 491 -4.36 -19.13 -23.97
CA ALA A 491 -5.64 -18.66 -24.51
C ALA A 491 -5.61 -17.18 -24.93
N THR A 492 -4.42 -16.55 -24.99
CA THR A 492 -4.30 -15.11 -25.27
C THR A 492 -3.32 -14.82 -26.41
N THR A 493 -3.42 -13.62 -26.96
CA THR A 493 -2.49 -13.15 -27.99
C THR A 493 -1.14 -12.77 -27.40
N PHE A 494 -0.10 -12.76 -28.22
CA PHE A 494 1.24 -12.34 -27.80
C PHE A 494 1.27 -10.89 -27.32
N THR A 495 0.50 -10.02 -27.98
CA THR A 495 0.36 -8.63 -27.57
C THR A 495 -0.20 -8.50 -26.15
N LYS A 496 -1.20 -9.32 -25.79
CA LYS A 496 -1.77 -9.32 -24.44
C LYS A 496 -0.76 -9.80 -23.40
N ILE A 497 0.05 -10.80 -23.73
CA ILE A 497 1.11 -11.29 -22.83
C ILE A 497 2.10 -10.17 -22.56
N ALA A 498 2.56 -9.49 -23.61
CA ALA A 498 3.48 -8.37 -23.50
C ALA A 498 2.87 -7.20 -22.70
N ASN A 499 1.59 -6.90 -22.91
CA ASN A 499 0.88 -5.86 -22.17
C ASN A 499 0.77 -6.19 -20.67
N LYS A 500 0.48 -7.45 -20.34
CA LYS A 500 0.41 -7.89 -18.93
C LYS A 500 1.76 -7.80 -18.24
N TRP A 501 2.84 -8.17 -18.96
CA TRP A 501 4.20 -7.97 -18.47
C TRP A 501 4.48 -6.49 -18.20
N ASN A 502 4.19 -5.63 -19.16
CA ASN A 502 4.40 -4.19 -19.04
C ASN A 502 3.66 -3.62 -17.82
N THR A 503 2.40 -3.98 -17.67
CA THR A 503 1.58 -3.51 -16.54
C THR A 503 2.15 -3.96 -15.20
N ALA A 504 2.56 -5.23 -15.10
CA ALA A 504 3.18 -5.76 -13.89
C ALA A 504 4.51 -5.05 -13.59
N LEU A 505 5.33 -4.85 -14.60
CA LEU A 505 6.63 -4.20 -14.46
C LEU A 505 6.49 -2.73 -14.06
N ILE A 506 5.59 -1.99 -14.71
CA ILE A 506 5.32 -0.60 -14.37
C ILE A 506 4.83 -0.50 -12.93
N GLY A 507 3.91 -1.38 -12.53
CA GLY A 507 3.40 -1.40 -11.16
C GLY A 507 4.50 -1.59 -10.12
N LEU A 508 5.39 -2.56 -10.35
CA LEU A 508 6.52 -2.81 -9.45
C LEU A 508 7.51 -1.64 -9.42
N MET A 509 7.95 -1.21 -10.61
CA MET A 509 9.02 -0.22 -10.72
C MET A 509 8.60 1.18 -10.28
N THR A 510 7.37 1.59 -10.58
CA THR A 510 6.87 2.91 -10.16
C THR A 510 6.64 3.00 -8.66
N TYR A 511 6.32 1.87 -8.02
CA TYR A 511 6.13 1.82 -6.57
C TYR A 511 7.46 1.78 -5.81
N TYR A 512 8.37 0.88 -6.18
CA TYR A 512 9.61 0.68 -5.41
C TYR A 512 10.76 1.59 -5.86
N ARG A 513 10.85 1.89 -7.14
CA ARG A 513 11.87 2.78 -7.74
C ARG A 513 13.28 2.45 -7.25
N GLU A 514 13.95 3.38 -6.54
CA GLU A 514 15.34 3.19 -6.10
C GLU A 514 15.58 1.99 -5.16
N ALA A 515 14.55 1.52 -4.46
CA ALA A 515 14.70 0.35 -3.59
C ALA A 515 15.01 -0.92 -4.37
N VAL A 516 14.59 -1.00 -5.63
CA VAL A 516 14.86 -2.14 -6.52
C VAL A 516 16.35 -2.35 -6.72
N LEU A 517 17.12 -1.27 -6.82
CA LEU A 517 18.56 -1.34 -7.10
C LEU A 517 19.36 -2.02 -5.98
N ASN A 518 18.86 -1.97 -4.75
CA ASN A 518 19.52 -2.58 -3.59
C ASN A 518 19.04 -4.01 -3.31
N THR A 519 18.11 -4.52 -4.11
CA THR A 519 17.53 -5.85 -3.94
C THR A 519 18.02 -6.76 -5.06
N GLN A 520 19.15 -7.41 -4.83
CA GLN A 520 19.82 -8.27 -5.83
C GLN A 520 18.90 -9.38 -6.33
N ASP A 521 18.17 -10.02 -5.42
CA ASP A 521 17.25 -11.10 -5.77
C ASP A 521 16.16 -10.62 -6.74
N LEU A 522 15.68 -9.40 -6.56
CA LEU A 522 14.67 -8.83 -7.45
C LEU A 522 15.26 -8.50 -8.82
N LEU A 523 16.47 -7.94 -8.86
CA LEU A 523 17.16 -7.66 -10.14
C LEU A 523 17.36 -8.94 -10.94
N ASP A 524 17.79 -10.01 -10.30
CA ASP A 524 17.97 -11.32 -10.93
C ASP A 524 16.61 -11.88 -11.41
N LEU A 525 15.58 -11.71 -10.62
CA LEU A 525 14.23 -12.17 -10.95
C LEU A 525 13.64 -11.41 -12.16
N LEU A 526 13.91 -10.11 -12.26
CA LEU A 526 13.48 -9.31 -13.39
C LEU A 526 14.09 -9.79 -14.69
N VAL A 527 15.40 -10.09 -14.68
CA VAL A 527 16.10 -10.68 -15.85
C VAL A 527 15.46 -12.01 -16.22
N LYS A 528 15.30 -12.90 -15.24
CA LYS A 528 14.74 -14.23 -15.44
C LYS A 528 13.32 -14.19 -15.98
N ASN A 529 12.47 -13.34 -15.42
CA ASN A 529 11.07 -13.28 -15.83
C ASN A 529 10.88 -12.62 -17.19
N GLU A 530 11.68 -11.60 -17.51
CA GLU A 530 11.65 -11.01 -18.86
C GLU A 530 12.02 -12.06 -19.90
N ASN A 531 13.05 -12.88 -19.64
CA ASN A 531 13.45 -13.98 -20.49
C ASN A 531 12.35 -15.06 -20.61
N LYS A 532 11.67 -15.37 -19.51
CA LYS A 532 10.56 -16.34 -19.51
C LYS A 532 9.39 -15.87 -20.38
N ILE A 533 9.03 -14.60 -20.32
CA ILE A 533 7.97 -14.01 -21.14
C ILE A 533 8.33 -14.13 -22.62
N GLN A 534 9.56 -13.77 -22.97
CA GLN A 534 10.06 -13.87 -24.34
C GLN A 534 10.11 -15.32 -24.83
N THR A 535 10.55 -16.24 -23.99
CA THR A 535 10.61 -17.67 -24.28
C THR A 535 9.22 -18.23 -24.53
N ARG A 536 8.22 -17.82 -23.78
CA ARG A 536 6.83 -18.24 -23.98
C ARG A 536 6.31 -17.81 -25.33
N ILE A 537 6.64 -16.59 -25.75
CA ILE A 537 6.26 -16.07 -27.08
C ILE A 537 7.00 -16.84 -28.18
N LYS A 538 8.29 -17.11 -28.01
CA LYS A 538 9.08 -17.90 -28.96
C LYS A 538 8.53 -19.32 -29.12
N ILE A 539 8.16 -19.97 -28.03
CA ILE A 539 7.55 -21.31 -28.05
C ILE A 539 6.19 -21.27 -28.76
N GLY A 540 5.40 -20.24 -28.49
CA GLY A 540 4.12 -20.04 -29.17
C GLY A 540 4.25 -19.89 -30.69
N LEU A 541 5.40 -19.42 -31.17
CA LEU A 541 5.73 -19.32 -32.58
C LEU A 541 6.55 -20.51 -33.11
N ASN A 542 6.67 -21.57 -32.31
CA ASN A 542 7.41 -22.79 -32.62
C ASN A 542 8.86 -22.60 -33.00
N SER A 543 9.53 -21.60 -32.44
CA SER A 543 10.92 -21.33 -32.78
C SER A 543 11.70 -20.85 -31.56
N LYS A 544 12.91 -21.35 -31.36
CA LYS A 544 13.86 -20.90 -30.33
C LYS A 544 15.12 -20.31 -30.92
N MET A 545 15.21 -20.18 -32.28
CA MET A 545 16.41 -19.67 -32.90
C MET A 545 16.59 -18.17 -32.65
N PRO A 546 17.73 -17.74 -32.01
CA PRO A 546 17.97 -16.32 -31.73
C PRO A 546 17.91 -15.41 -32.96
N SER A 547 18.30 -15.91 -34.11
CA SER A 547 18.29 -15.16 -35.37
C SER A 547 16.88 -14.77 -35.85
N ARG A 548 15.83 -15.50 -35.40
CA ARG A 548 14.44 -15.21 -35.76
C ARG A 548 13.79 -14.22 -34.81
N PHE A 549 14.42 -13.94 -33.68
CA PHE A 549 13.87 -13.09 -32.63
C PHE A 549 14.89 -12.04 -32.19
N PRO A 550 15.26 -11.11 -33.09
CA PRO A 550 16.10 -10.00 -32.66
C PRO A 550 15.34 -9.12 -31.67
N PRO A 551 16.01 -8.31 -30.85
CA PRO A 551 15.35 -7.46 -29.84
C PRO A 551 14.21 -6.61 -30.38
N VAL A 552 14.27 -6.22 -31.67
CA VAL A 552 13.24 -5.41 -32.31
C VAL A 552 11.87 -6.06 -32.25
N VAL A 553 11.77 -7.39 -32.29
CA VAL A 553 10.49 -8.11 -32.25
C VAL A 553 9.75 -7.84 -30.94
N PHE A 554 10.46 -7.83 -29.84
CA PHE A 554 9.87 -7.68 -28.51
C PHE A 554 9.72 -6.21 -28.11
N TYR A 555 10.72 -5.40 -28.36
CA TYR A 555 10.83 -4.07 -27.77
C TYR A 555 10.37 -2.92 -28.67
N CYS A 556 10.27 -3.15 -29.96
CA CYS A 556 9.79 -2.14 -30.89
C CYS A 556 8.36 -1.73 -30.55
N PRO A 557 8.02 -0.45 -30.59
CA PRO A 557 6.64 -0.01 -30.35
C PRO A 557 5.64 -0.72 -31.26
N LYS A 558 4.43 -0.91 -30.78
CA LYS A 558 3.37 -1.63 -31.50
C LYS A 558 3.04 -1.01 -32.85
N GLU A 559 3.10 0.31 -32.94
CA GLU A 559 2.84 1.07 -34.16
C GLU A 559 3.87 0.75 -35.25
N LEU A 560 5.03 0.23 -34.87
CA LEU A 560 6.10 -0.17 -35.77
C LEU A 560 6.16 -1.69 -35.99
N GLY A 561 5.18 -2.41 -35.43
CA GLY A 561 5.06 -3.85 -35.67
C GLY A 561 5.66 -4.73 -34.59
N GLY A 562 6.22 -4.18 -33.50
CA GLY A 562 6.74 -4.94 -32.36
C GLY A 562 5.69 -5.19 -31.29
N LEU A 563 6.11 -5.80 -30.20
CA LEU A 563 5.25 -6.08 -29.06
C LEU A 563 5.23 -4.97 -28.01
N GLY A 564 6.14 -4.00 -28.13
CA GLY A 564 6.22 -2.86 -27.22
C GLY A 564 6.61 -3.21 -25.79
N MET A 565 7.36 -4.30 -25.59
CA MET A 565 7.80 -4.71 -24.24
C MET A 565 8.72 -3.69 -23.62
N LEU A 566 8.48 -3.42 -22.33
CA LEU A 566 9.38 -2.66 -21.49
C LEU A 566 10.46 -3.61 -20.95
N SER A 567 11.65 -3.07 -20.68
CA SER A 567 12.78 -3.87 -20.25
C SER A 567 13.38 -3.41 -18.93
N MET A 568 13.73 -4.36 -18.08
CA MET A 568 14.64 -4.23 -16.96
C MET A 568 15.78 -5.23 -17.04
N GLY A 569 15.74 -6.17 -17.99
CA GLY A 569 16.70 -7.26 -18.07
C GLY A 569 18.02 -6.89 -18.77
N HIS A 570 18.03 -5.85 -19.60
CA HIS A 570 19.22 -5.39 -20.33
C HIS A 570 19.96 -4.33 -19.53
N VAL A 571 20.30 -4.65 -18.30
CA VAL A 571 20.94 -3.75 -17.33
C VAL A 571 22.25 -4.34 -16.89
N LEU A 572 23.24 -3.46 -16.66
CA LEU A 572 24.41 -3.85 -15.90
C LEU A 572 24.01 -3.94 -14.43
N ILE A 573 24.00 -5.14 -13.90
CA ILE A 573 23.57 -5.42 -12.54
C ILE A 573 24.74 -5.17 -11.58
N PRO A 574 24.62 -4.24 -10.61
CA PRO A 574 25.70 -3.99 -9.66
C PRO A 574 25.98 -5.24 -8.82
N GLN A 575 27.23 -5.58 -8.68
CA GLN A 575 27.67 -6.71 -7.86
C GLN A 575 28.64 -6.23 -6.80
N SER A 576 28.44 -6.69 -5.57
CA SER A 576 29.43 -6.56 -4.52
C SER A 576 30.29 -7.82 -4.47
N ASP A 577 31.46 -7.75 -3.83
CA ASP A 577 32.29 -8.93 -3.63
C ASP A 577 31.53 -9.93 -2.76
N LEU A 578 31.19 -11.09 -3.31
CA LEU A 578 30.39 -12.12 -2.66
C LEU A 578 31.05 -12.69 -1.37
N ARG A 579 32.37 -12.58 -1.23
CA ARG A 579 33.04 -13.04 -0.02
C ARG A 579 32.73 -12.17 1.19
N TYR A 580 32.42 -10.91 0.98
CA TYR A 580 32.18 -9.92 2.03
C TYR A 580 30.73 -9.40 2.08
N SER A 581 29.92 -9.60 1.04
CA SER A 581 28.58 -9.06 0.94
C SER A 581 27.60 -9.60 1.99
N LYS A 582 27.85 -10.79 2.53
CA LYS A 582 27.06 -11.39 3.60
C LYS A 582 27.41 -10.85 4.99
N GLN A 583 28.58 -10.24 5.15
CA GLN A 583 29.08 -9.74 6.43
C GLN A 583 28.99 -8.23 6.55
N THR A 584 29.34 -7.51 5.50
CA THR A 584 29.36 -6.03 5.49
C THR A 584 28.63 -5.50 4.26
N ASP A 585 28.07 -4.30 4.39
CA ASP A 585 27.49 -3.57 3.27
C ASP A 585 28.60 -2.91 2.46
N MET A 586 29.22 -3.68 1.57
CA MET A 586 30.28 -3.17 0.70
C MET A 586 29.70 -2.53 -0.56
N GLY A 587 30.38 -1.49 -1.06
CA GLY A 587 30.01 -0.86 -2.32
C GLY A 587 30.12 -1.79 -3.52
N VAL A 588 29.61 -1.33 -4.66
CA VAL A 588 29.66 -2.05 -5.93
C VAL A 588 31.10 -2.21 -6.37
N THR A 589 31.54 -3.44 -6.61
CA THR A 589 32.91 -3.76 -7.09
C THR A 589 32.96 -3.99 -8.59
N HIS A 590 31.88 -4.53 -9.17
CA HIS A 590 31.81 -4.81 -10.62
C HIS A 590 30.35 -4.88 -11.06
N PHE A 591 30.13 -4.95 -12.37
CA PHE A 591 28.81 -5.07 -12.96
C PHE A 591 28.70 -6.39 -13.72
N ARG A 592 27.54 -7.03 -13.58
CA ARG A 592 27.19 -8.24 -14.33
C ARG A 592 26.20 -7.88 -15.44
N SER A 593 26.42 -8.42 -16.62
CA SER A 593 25.51 -8.26 -17.74
C SER A 593 24.18 -9.01 -17.47
N GLY A 594 23.05 -8.39 -17.76
CA GLY A 594 21.73 -9.02 -17.67
C GLY A 594 21.45 -9.90 -18.89
N LEU A 595 20.28 -9.71 -19.54
CA LEU A 595 19.93 -10.45 -20.76
C LEU A 595 20.95 -10.16 -21.86
N SER A 596 21.36 -11.22 -22.60
CA SER A 596 22.21 -11.07 -23.73
C SER A 596 21.46 -10.51 -24.95
N HIS A 597 22.05 -9.55 -25.63
CA HIS A 597 21.57 -8.94 -26.86
C HIS A 597 22.75 -8.68 -27.79
N ASP A 598 22.48 -8.27 -29.01
CA ASP A 598 23.55 -7.92 -29.93
C ASP A 598 24.41 -6.80 -29.35
N ALA A 599 25.73 -6.93 -29.46
CA ALA A 599 26.70 -6.08 -28.78
C ALA A 599 26.57 -4.58 -29.06
N ASP A 600 25.91 -4.21 -30.15
CA ASP A 600 25.74 -2.82 -30.58
C ASP A 600 24.44 -2.19 -30.12
N GLN A 601 23.56 -2.93 -29.41
CA GLN A 601 22.25 -2.44 -28.97
C GLN A 601 22.21 -2.29 -27.46
N LEU A 602 22.06 -1.04 -27.02
CA LEU A 602 21.87 -0.71 -25.59
C LEU A 602 20.35 -0.48 -25.37
N ILE A 603 19.69 -1.56 -24.96
CA ILE A 603 18.24 -1.51 -24.69
C ILE A 603 17.98 -0.64 -23.47
N PRO A 604 17.12 0.39 -23.54
CA PRO A 604 16.83 1.24 -22.41
C PRO A 604 16.23 0.47 -21.23
N ASN A 605 16.64 0.87 -20.03
CA ASN A 605 16.18 0.29 -18.78
C ASN A 605 15.12 1.20 -18.17
N LEU A 606 13.98 0.64 -17.82
CA LEU A 606 12.83 1.39 -17.31
C LEU A 606 13.18 2.25 -16.07
N PHE A 607 14.05 1.79 -15.21
CA PHE A 607 14.45 2.54 -14.01
C PHE A 607 14.96 3.94 -14.33
N ARG A 608 15.69 4.11 -15.43
CA ARG A 608 16.27 5.40 -15.83
C ARG A 608 15.23 6.46 -16.20
N TYR A 609 13.99 6.06 -16.38
CA TYR A 609 12.88 6.95 -16.77
C TYR A 609 11.94 7.25 -15.61
N LEU A 610 12.27 6.74 -14.43
CA LEU A 610 11.52 6.99 -13.20
C LEU A 610 12.37 7.82 -12.25
N GLN A 611 11.82 8.93 -11.79
CA GLN A 611 12.48 9.76 -10.79
C GLN A 611 12.49 9.02 -9.44
N PRO A 612 13.64 8.93 -8.73
CA PRO A 612 13.66 8.32 -7.40
C PRO A 612 12.70 9.00 -6.44
N TRP A 613 12.12 8.23 -5.52
CA TRP A 613 11.17 8.79 -4.55
C TRP A 613 11.77 9.91 -3.70
N GLU A 614 13.02 9.79 -3.28
CA GLU A 614 13.67 10.85 -2.50
C GLU A 614 13.61 12.20 -3.24
N SER A 615 13.94 12.17 -4.51
CA SER A 615 13.89 13.35 -5.38
C SER A 615 12.47 13.89 -5.54
N GLU A 616 11.51 12.99 -5.73
CA GLU A 616 10.09 13.34 -5.83
C GLU A 616 9.58 14.02 -4.55
N PHE A 617 9.97 13.51 -3.39
CA PHE A 617 9.50 14.04 -2.10
C PHE A 617 10.10 15.43 -1.81
N VAL A 618 11.39 15.59 -2.05
CA VAL A 618 12.07 16.89 -1.88
C VAL A 618 11.47 17.92 -2.83
N ASP A 619 11.28 17.53 -4.09
CA ASP A 619 10.71 18.40 -5.12
C ASP A 619 9.26 18.79 -4.80
N SER A 620 8.48 17.83 -4.31
CA SER A 620 7.09 18.07 -3.90
C SER A 620 7.00 19.12 -2.81
N GLN A 621 7.85 19.02 -1.79
CA GLN A 621 7.87 19.98 -0.70
C GLN A 621 8.19 21.38 -1.22
N ARG A 622 9.18 21.51 -2.11
CA ARG A 622 9.57 22.76 -2.72
C ARG A 622 8.45 23.38 -3.55
N VAL A 623 7.85 22.62 -4.47
CA VAL A 623 6.86 23.18 -5.40
C VAL A 623 5.55 23.57 -4.68
N TRP A 624 5.14 22.81 -3.66
CA TRP A 624 3.95 23.18 -2.90
C TRP A 624 4.18 24.37 -1.98
N ALA A 625 5.40 24.56 -1.46
CA ALA A 625 5.77 25.77 -0.73
C ALA A 625 5.75 27.00 -1.66
N GLU A 626 6.30 26.86 -2.86
CA GLU A 626 6.26 27.91 -3.89
C GLU A 626 4.82 28.24 -4.30
N TYR A 627 3.99 27.23 -4.44
CA TYR A 627 2.56 27.40 -4.74
C TYR A 627 1.86 28.22 -3.65
N ALA A 628 2.13 27.92 -2.38
CA ALA A 628 1.54 28.65 -1.27
C ALA A 628 1.92 30.14 -1.31
N LEU A 629 3.18 30.45 -1.63
CA LEU A 629 3.64 31.83 -1.78
C LEU A 629 2.98 32.53 -2.98
N LYS A 630 2.90 31.87 -4.12
CA LYS A 630 2.25 32.42 -5.32
C LYS A 630 0.76 32.68 -5.08
N ARG A 631 0.10 31.79 -4.35
CA ARG A 631 -1.31 31.95 -3.97
C ARG A 631 -1.51 33.15 -3.06
N GLN A 632 -0.61 33.35 -2.10
CA GLN A 632 -0.65 34.49 -1.18
C GLN A 632 -0.47 35.81 -1.94
N GLU A 633 0.48 35.89 -2.87
CA GLU A 633 0.70 37.06 -3.73
C GLU A 633 -0.52 37.36 -4.62
N ALA A 634 -1.11 36.30 -5.20
CA ALA A 634 -2.29 36.46 -6.03
C ALA A 634 -3.50 36.96 -5.24
N ASN A 635 -3.67 36.50 -4.00
CA ASN A 635 -4.73 36.98 -3.10
C ASN A 635 -4.52 38.44 -2.72
N ALA A 636 -3.26 38.87 -2.48
CA ALA A 636 -2.93 40.25 -2.17
C ALA A 636 -3.24 41.21 -3.33
N GLN A 637 -3.15 40.71 -4.57
CA GLN A 637 -3.45 41.46 -5.80
C GLN A 637 -4.89 41.24 -6.28
N ASN A 638 -5.71 40.54 -5.53
CA ASN A 638 -7.09 40.19 -5.88
C ASN A 638 -7.24 39.48 -7.26
N ARG A 639 -6.25 38.68 -7.64
CA ARG A 639 -6.29 37.90 -8.88
C ARG A 639 -6.23 36.41 -8.60
N ARG A 640 -6.60 35.62 -9.57
CA ARG A 640 -6.50 34.15 -9.50
C ARG A 640 -5.18 33.70 -10.14
N LEU A 641 -4.65 32.58 -9.66
CA LEU A 641 -3.51 31.93 -10.29
C LEU A 641 -3.89 31.42 -11.67
N THR A 642 -3.00 31.57 -12.63
CA THR A 642 -3.17 31.13 -14.00
C THR A 642 -2.25 29.94 -14.29
N LEU A 643 -2.46 29.28 -15.43
CA LEU A 643 -1.59 28.20 -15.90
C LEU A 643 -0.14 28.67 -16.07
N GLU A 644 0.07 29.92 -16.50
CA GLU A 644 1.41 30.49 -16.68
C GLU A 644 2.17 30.60 -15.36
N ASP A 645 1.48 30.92 -14.27
CA ASP A 645 2.08 31.05 -12.94
C ASP A 645 2.66 29.71 -12.44
N LEU A 646 2.12 28.59 -12.90
CA LEU A 646 2.45 27.26 -12.43
C LEU A 646 3.09 26.36 -13.52
N GLU A 647 3.47 26.94 -14.66
CA GLU A 647 4.04 26.19 -15.78
C GLU A 647 5.31 25.44 -15.38
N ASP A 648 6.20 26.05 -14.59
CA ASP A 648 7.48 25.47 -14.17
C ASP A 648 7.30 24.24 -13.27
N SER A 649 6.22 24.16 -12.52
CA SER A 649 5.95 23.09 -11.56
C SER A 649 4.78 22.18 -11.97
N TRP A 650 4.32 22.28 -13.21
CA TRP A 650 3.11 21.61 -13.70
C TRP A 650 3.11 20.10 -13.47
N ASP A 651 4.23 19.43 -13.78
CA ASP A 651 4.38 17.98 -13.68
C ASP A 651 5.08 17.53 -12.40
N ARG A 652 5.11 18.38 -11.38
CA ARG A 652 5.83 18.15 -10.13
C ARG A 652 4.88 18.11 -8.94
N GLY A 653 5.36 17.55 -7.86
CA GLY A 653 4.61 17.46 -6.61
C GLY A 653 3.84 16.17 -6.43
N ILE A 654 3.50 15.87 -5.19
CA ILE A 654 2.64 14.76 -4.80
C ILE A 654 1.60 15.33 -3.83
N PRO A 655 0.34 15.53 -4.27
CA PRO A 655 -0.16 15.34 -5.65
C PRO A 655 0.46 16.32 -6.65
N ARG A 656 0.40 15.98 -7.95
CA ARG A 656 0.89 16.86 -9.00
C ARG A 656 0.18 18.22 -8.99
N ILE A 657 0.90 19.28 -9.28
CA ILE A 657 0.33 20.64 -9.33
C ILE A 657 -0.82 20.73 -10.34
N ASN A 658 -0.71 20.01 -11.46
CA ASN A 658 -1.74 20.02 -12.49
C ASN A 658 -3.11 19.51 -12.04
N THR A 659 -3.20 18.78 -10.93
CA THR A 659 -4.48 18.34 -10.36
C THR A 659 -5.34 19.50 -9.85
N LEU A 660 -4.74 20.66 -9.59
CA LEU A 660 -5.47 21.88 -9.24
C LEU A 660 -6.37 22.37 -10.36
N PHE A 661 -6.09 21.96 -11.61
CA PHE A 661 -6.84 22.38 -12.80
C PHE A 661 -7.65 21.23 -13.41
N SER A 662 -7.84 20.16 -12.66
CA SER A 662 -8.65 19.02 -13.10
C SER A 662 -10.09 19.44 -13.39
N LYS A 663 -10.70 18.86 -14.42
CA LYS A 663 -12.08 19.15 -14.83
C LYS A 663 -13.10 18.82 -13.74
N ASP A 664 -12.84 17.79 -12.98
CA ASP A 664 -13.73 17.27 -11.94
C ASP A 664 -13.28 17.63 -10.52
N ARG A 665 -12.40 18.62 -10.38
CA ARG A 665 -11.86 19.04 -9.07
C ARG A 665 -12.95 19.41 -8.05
N HIS A 666 -14.05 19.97 -8.51
CA HIS A 666 -15.15 20.37 -7.63
C HIS A 666 -15.88 19.16 -7.03
N THR A 667 -15.98 18.08 -7.78
CA THR A 667 -16.58 16.83 -7.30
C THR A 667 -15.59 16.05 -6.44
N LEU A 668 -14.33 15.96 -6.86
CA LEU A 668 -13.28 15.21 -6.15
C LEU A 668 -12.94 15.82 -4.79
N ALA A 669 -13.25 17.09 -4.56
CA ALA A 669 -13.08 17.73 -3.25
C ALA A 669 -13.91 17.06 -2.14
N TYR A 670 -14.97 16.34 -2.52
CA TYR A 670 -15.85 15.63 -1.59
C TYR A 670 -15.50 14.14 -1.46
N ASP A 671 -14.53 13.65 -2.24
CA ASP A 671 -14.10 12.25 -2.24
C ASP A 671 -13.05 12.03 -1.14
N ARG A 672 -13.51 11.70 0.05
CA ARG A 672 -12.67 11.46 1.22
C ARG A 672 -12.59 9.97 1.50
N GLY A 673 -11.43 9.51 1.99
CA GLY A 673 -11.19 8.09 2.23
C GLY A 673 -10.98 7.28 0.95
N TRP A 674 -10.67 7.95 -0.15
CA TRP A 674 -10.54 7.28 -1.45
C TRP A 674 -9.37 6.30 -1.49
N ARG A 675 -8.27 6.57 -0.78
CA ARG A 675 -7.10 5.69 -0.79
C ARG A 675 -7.39 4.37 -0.08
N VAL A 676 -8.00 4.42 1.10
CA VAL A 676 -8.38 3.20 1.81
C VAL A 676 -9.48 2.44 1.06
N ARG A 677 -10.41 3.15 0.46
CA ARG A 677 -11.45 2.56 -0.38
C ARG A 677 -10.86 1.82 -1.58
N THR A 678 -9.84 2.38 -2.20
CA THR A 678 -9.13 1.74 -3.32
C THR A 678 -8.51 0.40 -2.90
N ILE A 679 -7.93 0.35 -1.71
CA ILE A 679 -7.34 -0.88 -1.17
C ILE A 679 -8.43 -1.94 -0.90
N PHE A 680 -9.58 -1.54 -0.35
CA PHE A 680 -10.66 -2.47 -0.05
C PHE A 680 -11.37 -3.02 -1.28
N LYS A 681 -11.14 -2.46 -2.45
CA LYS A 681 -11.66 -3.04 -3.71
C LYS A 681 -11.19 -4.46 -3.97
N GLN A 682 -10.08 -4.88 -3.38
CA GLN A 682 -9.61 -6.26 -3.49
C GLN A 682 -10.63 -7.28 -3.01
N TYR A 683 -11.55 -6.89 -2.13
CA TYR A 683 -12.62 -7.75 -1.60
C TYR A 683 -13.94 -7.64 -2.38
N GLN A 684 -13.99 -6.77 -3.38
CA GLN A 684 -15.19 -6.46 -4.14
C GLN A 684 -15.12 -6.89 -5.60
N VAL A 685 -13.92 -6.97 -6.18
CA VAL A 685 -13.70 -7.34 -7.58
C VAL A 685 -12.58 -8.36 -7.70
N LEU A 686 -12.68 -9.24 -8.71
CA LEU A 686 -11.70 -10.31 -8.96
C LEU A 686 -10.44 -9.85 -9.67
N ARG A 687 -10.34 -8.58 -10.06
CA ARG A 687 -9.16 -8.08 -10.78
C ARG A 687 -8.11 -7.57 -9.84
N VAL A 688 -6.83 -7.88 -10.16
CA VAL A 688 -5.68 -7.28 -9.47
C VAL A 688 -5.44 -5.89 -10.05
N ASN A 689 -5.39 -4.88 -9.18
CA ASN A 689 -5.01 -3.52 -9.58
C ASN A 689 -3.54 -3.31 -9.23
N PRO A 690 -2.63 -3.23 -10.22
CA PRO A 690 -1.20 -3.02 -9.93
C PRO A 690 -0.89 -1.62 -9.41
N PHE A 691 -1.82 -0.68 -9.54
CA PHE A 691 -1.68 0.71 -9.10
C PHE A 691 -2.59 1.03 -7.92
N TRP A 692 -2.78 0.06 -7.04
CA TRP A 692 -3.62 0.15 -5.85
C TRP A 692 -3.23 1.29 -4.90
N TRP A 693 -2.01 1.78 -4.99
CA TRP A 693 -1.43 2.77 -4.10
C TRP A 693 -1.66 4.21 -4.56
N THR A 694 -2.15 4.43 -5.76
CA THR A 694 -2.39 5.76 -6.32
C THR A 694 -3.69 5.80 -7.14
N HIS A 695 -4.18 7.01 -7.37
CA HIS A 695 -5.31 7.27 -8.27
C HIS A 695 -4.99 8.53 -9.05
N GLN A 696 -4.95 8.43 -10.38
CA GLN A 696 -4.53 9.53 -11.25
C GLN A 696 -5.37 10.81 -11.08
N ARG A 697 -6.67 10.66 -10.81
CA ARG A 697 -7.56 11.81 -10.62
C ARG A 697 -7.20 12.63 -9.38
N HIS A 698 -6.66 12.00 -8.34
CA HIS A 698 -6.30 12.63 -7.07
C HIS A 698 -4.83 13.01 -6.98
N ASP A 699 -3.94 12.09 -7.30
CA ASP A 699 -2.50 12.28 -7.20
C ASP A 699 -1.88 12.88 -8.48
N GLY A 700 -2.59 12.79 -9.61
CA GLY A 700 -2.03 13.03 -10.92
C GLY A 700 -1.22 11.82 -11.37
N LYS A 701 -0.61 11.90 -12.54
CA LYS A 701 0.25 10.85 -13.06
C LYS A 701 1.66 11.02 -12.50
N LEU A 702 2.08 10.09 -11.66
CA LEU A 702 3.33 10.18 -10.92
C LEU A 702 4.56 9.70 -11.70
N TRP A 703 4.41 9.37 -12.97
CA TRP A 703 5.50 8.96 -13.86
C TRP A 703 5.17 9.32 -15.31
N ASN A 704 6.20 9.46 -16.13
CA ASN A 704 6.06 9.73 -17.56
C ASN A 704 7.10 8.90 -18.32
N LEU A 705 6.65 7.98 -19.15
CA LEU A 705 7.49 7.05 -19.91
C LEU A 705 7.60 7.42 -21.40
N ASN A 706 7.20 8.61 -21.81
CA ASN A 706 7.23 9.02 -23.22
C ASN A 706 8.65 9.00 -23.81
N SER A 707 9.64 9.45 -23.05
CA SER A 707 11.04 9.44 -23.50
C SER A 707 11.61 8.03 -23.65
N TYR A 708 11.09 7.06 -22.90
CA TYR A 708 11.48 5.66 -23.03
C TYR A 708 11.21 5.13 -24.45
N ARG A 709 10.02 5.43 -24.98
CA ARG A 709 9.63 5.03 -26.34
C ARG A 709 10.61 5.58 -27.38
N THR A 710 10.95 6.86 -27.29
CA THR A 710 11.88 7.53 -28.21
C THR A 710 13.26 6.90 -28.13
N ASP A 711 13.76 6.68 -26.92
CA ASP A 711 15.08 6.09 -26.70
C ASP A 711 15.13 4.62 -27.14
N MET A 712 14.03 3.89 -26.99
CA MET A 712 13.93 2.51 -27.47
C MET A 712 14.03 2.47 -29.01
N ILE A 713 13.33 3.36 -29.70
CA ILE A 713 13.40 3.45 -31.17
C ILE A 713 14.83 3.73 -31.61
N GLN A 714 15.53 4.66 -30.97
CA GLN A 714 16.92 4.96 -31.28
C GLN A 714 17.86 3.79 -30.99
N ALA A 715 17.64 3.10 -29.89
CA ALA A 715 18.47 1.94 -29.51
C ALA A 715 18.33 0.79 -30.50
N LEU A 716 17.19 0.65 -31.13
CA LEU A 716 16.93 -0.38 -32.15
C LEU A 716 17.38 0.02 -33.57
N GLY A 717 18.09 1.14 -33.69
CA GLY A 717 18.63 1.61 -34.95
C GLY A 717 17.81 2.69 -35.67
N GLY A 718 16.91 3.34 -34.93
CA GLY A 718 16.00 4.32 -35.49
C GLY A 718 14.87 3.66 -36.30
N VAL A 719 14.00 4.49 -36.85
CA VAL A 719 12.88 4.02 -37.67
C VAL A 719 13.38 3.20 -38.87
N GLU A 720 14.44 3.65 -39.49
CA GLU A 720 15.04 2.96 -40.64
C GLU A 720 15.56 1.57 -40.26
N GLY A 721 16.26 1.47 -39.15
CA GLY A 721 16.76 0.21 -38.62
C GLY A 721 15.65 -0.77 -38.25
N ILE A 722 14.54 -0.25 -37.76
CA ILE A 722 13.36 -1.07 -37.44
C ILE A 722 12.68 -1.57 -38.71
N LEU A 723 12.52 -0.69 -39.69
CA LEU A 723 11.87 -1.02 -40.97
C LEU A 723 12.66 -2.03 -41.79
N GLU A 724 13.97 -2.18 -41.58
CA GLU A 724 14.78 -3.22 -42.20
C GLU A 724 14.31 -4.64 -41.86
N HIS A 725 13.66 -4.80 -40.72
CA HIS A 725 13.09 -6.08 -40.29
C HIS A 725 11.65 -6.30 -40.78
N THR A 726 11.12 -5.38 -41.58
CA THR A 726 9.74 -5.41 -42.08
C THR A 726 9.72 -5.53 -43.61
N LEU A 727 8.52 -5.63 -44.15
CA LEU A 727 8.30 -5.60 -45.63
C LEU A 727 8.61 -4.24 -46.24
N PHE A 728 8.84 -3.20 -45.44
CA PHE A 728 9.15 -1.85 -45.89
C PHE A 728 10.65 -1.57 -45.98
N LYS A 729 11.48 -2.62 -45.95
CA LYS A 729 12.92 -2.47 -46.09
C LYS A 729 13.27 -1.68 -47.33
N GLY A 730 14.04 -0.59 -47.15
CA GLY A 730 14.46 0.27 -48.24
C GLY A 730 13.42 1.29 -48.71
N THR A 731 12.25 1.34 -48.10
CA THR A 731 11.21 2.31 -48.45
C THR A 731 11.33 3.54 -47.52
N TYR A 732 11.32 4.72 -48.11
CA TYR A 732 11.38 5.97 -47.38
C TYR A 732 9.99 6.50 -47.08
N PHE A 733 9.72 6.84 -45.82
CA PHE A 733 8.48 7.50 -45.37
C PHE A 733 8.82 8.86 -44.76
N SER A 734 8.24 9.93 -45.29
CA SER A 734 8.45 11.28 -44.75
C SER A 734 7.69 11.53 -43.46
N THR A 735 6.56 10.86 -43.27
CA THR A 735 5.71 10.93 -42.07
C THR A 735 5.11 9.57 -41.74
N TRP A 736 4.55 9.45 -40.56
CA TRP A 736 3.83 8.26 -40.11
C TRP A 736 2.43 8.14 -40.73
N GLU A 737 1.91 9.19 -41.31
CA GLU A 737 0.60 9.17 -41.93
C GLU A 737 0.58 8.14 -43.08
N GLY A 738 -0.42 7.30 -43.09
CA GLY A 738 -0.58 6.25 -44.08
C GLY A 738 0.05 4.91 -43.70
N LEU A 739 0.82 4.83 -42.62
CA LEU A 739 1.27 3.54 -42.09
C LEU A 739 0.17 2.92 -41.23
N PHE A 740 -0.33 1.78 -41.69
CA PHE A 740 -1.41 1.07 -41.03
C PHE A 740 -1.00 -0.39 -40.83
N TRP A 741 -1.17 -0.87 -39.59
CA TRP A 741 -0.90 -2.27 -39.25
C TRP A 741 -2.20 -3.00 -39.02
N GLU A 742 -2.41 -4.05 -39.80
CA GLU A 742 -3.59 -4.86 -39.69
C GLU A 742 -3.44 -5.88 -38.55
N LYS A 743 -4.48 -6.02 -37.75
CA LYS A 743 -4.49 -7.01 -36.68
C LYS A 743 -4.50 -8.41 -37.27
N ALA A 744 -3.58 -9.27 -36.85
CA ALA A 744 -3.54 -10.65 -37.25
C ALA A 744 -4.85 -11.37 -36.93
N SER A 745 -5.46 -12.03 -37.92
CA SER A 745 -6.72 -12.73 -37.79
C SER A 745 -6.56 -14.23 -37.47
N GLY A 746 -5.32 -14.76 -37.52
CA GLY A 746 -5.03 -16.15 -37.23
C GLY A 746 -3.54 -16.41 -37.10
N PHE A 747 -3.20 -17.59 -36.58
CA PHE A 747 -1.82 -17.99 -36.28
C PHE A 747 -0.94 -18.02 -37.55
N GLU A 748 -1.49 -18.54 -38.67
CA GLU A 748 -0.74 -18.62 -39.93
C GLU A 748 -0.41 -17.25 -40.51
N GLU A 749 -1.31 -16.29 -40.38
CA GLU A 749 -1.09 -14.91 -40.82
C GLU A 749 -0.04 -14.21 -39.95
N SER A 750 -0.03 -14.49 -38.65
CA SER A 750 0.99 -13.98 -37.74
C SER A 750 2.40 -14.47 -38.11
N MET A 751 2.51 -15.68 -38.64
CA MET A 751 3.79 -16.26 -39.07
C MET A 751 4.32 -15.68 -40.36
N LYS A 752 3.47 -15.09 -41.15
CA LYS A 752 3.86 -14.47 -42.45
C LYS A 752 4.36 -13.03 -42.33
N LEU A 753 4.18 -12.45 -41.16
CA LEU A 753 4.71 -11.14 -40.84
C LEU A 753 6.15 -11.27 -40.39
#